data_67c35baad14b2a6f2e29ad4cfae0ea3b
#
_entry.id   67c35baad14b2a6f2e29ad4cfae0ea3b
#
_cell.length_a   1.000
_cell.length_b   1.000
_cell.length_c   1.000
_cell.angle_alpha   90.00
_cell.angle_beta   90.00
_cell.angle_gamma   90.00
#
_symmetry.space_group_name_H-M   'P 1'
#
loop_
_entity.id
_entity.type
_entity.pdbx_description
1 polymer ?
#
loop_
_entity_poly.entity_id
_entity_poly.type
_entity_poly.pdbx_seq_one_letter_code
_entity_poly.pdbx_strand_id
1 'polypeptide(L)'
;MQNLHRHTSYSNVCIADSAATNEQYAKRAVELGHKVISSVEHGWQGYYYQCYELAQKYNLKFVFGAEAYWVKDRQKEYEEIDPSTGEPLKNKDGTIKAHKDNSNCHILLLAKTEIGRRAINKILSEANETGYYFRPRVDLELLLSLPPDDVVVTTACVAYWKYEDIEDITLRLWKHFGKNFYLEIQAHATDQQRAISRRILSLSQRYGIEMIVGLDSHYIYPEQAQEREYILEAKDVHYKDEEGWYMDYPDDEEVMRRFMEQGVFTKEQVQRAMDNTDISLTFDDYAKDNPVFSKNIKLPTLYPNLSQEERNKKYSVLISKLFREYAEKHHITGKEYKRYLEGIKMEVQTVKDTGMADYFLLDYEIVKKAIEKGGVLTDSGRGSSVGYFTNTLLGFSKVDRFQSPITLYPERFISKTRILETHSLPDIDMNWGSPEIAEEAQKEILGDDHAIPMIAFGTCKKKSAFKLFARSQNMDFELANTISSQIADYEEAVKNAEDDDKDQIDIYDFVDKKYSNYIEQSKKYWGIIMDKKKAPCFPKGTLVYTNDGYKPIETISVGDKVLTHAGRFCDVLYVNKTADQQLYKLKSIGREDVYLTENHPVLCRRLKRKRYKQDNGNWSIKRTFSEKEWIKAKDIFPHDVVGSVVNSNSIIPNFSGLEKYLNNKDFWWIVGRWVGDGWCEYYEPSHRKRIKICCAKSEKEVSDISRHLNNLIPYRVEENRTVY
;
A
#
# COMPACT_ATOMS: atom_id res chain seq x y z
N MET A 1 4.32 -35.11 -9.72
CA MET A 1 4.84 -33.80 -10.18
C MET A 1 5.01 -32.83 -9.02
N GLN A 2 5.59 -31.60 -9.25
CA GLN A 2 5.65 -30.52 -8.27
C GLN A 2 4.93 -29.28 -8.83
N ASN A 3 4.21 -28.53 -7.99
CA ASN A 3 3.62 -27.26 -8.41
C ASN A 3 4.67 -26.14 -8.24
N LEU A 4 5.25 -25.70 -9.35
CA LEU A 4 6.30 -24.66 -9.35
C LEU A 4 5.76 -23.27 -9.71
N HIS A 5 4.59 -23.21 -10.37
CA HIS A 5 3.95 -21.98 -10.81
C HIS A 5 2.62 -21.78 -10.07
N ARG A 6 2.61 -20.88 -9.09
CA ARG A 6 1.47 -20.61 -8.21
C ARG A 6 1.48 -19.19 -7.67
N HIS A 7 0.30 -18.68 -7.33
CA HIS A 7 0.08 -17.32 -6.84
C HIS A 7 -0.68 -17.32 -5.54
N THR A 8 -0.31 -16.38 -4.66
CA THR A 8 -1.00 -16.15 -3.39
C THR A 8 -1.51 -14.72 -3.33
N SER A 9 -2.17 -14.34 -2.23
CA SER A 9 -2.60 -12.96 -2.02
C SER A 9 -1.45 -11.93 -2.03
N TYR A 10 -0.19 -12.37 -1.99
CA TYR A 10 0.97 -11.50 -2.18
C TYR A 10 1.11 -11.01 -3.63
N SER A 11 0.61 -11.76 -4.62
CA SER A 11 0.51 -11.32 -6.02
C SER A 11 -0.37 -10.08 -6.20
N ASN A 12 -1.34 -9.87 -5.30
CA ASN A 12 -2.27 -8.74 -5.35
C ASN A 12 -1.60 -7.35 -5.25
N VAL A 13 -0.32 -7.29 -4.91
CA VAL A 13 0.48 -6.06 -4.96
C VAL A 13 0.64 -5.55 -6.40
N CYS A 14 0.74 -6.46 -7.36
CA CYS A 14 0.86 -6.16 -8.78
C CYS A 14 -0.46 -6.34 -9.52
N ILE A 15 -1.14 -7.45 -9.28
CA ILE A 15 -2.43 -7.78 -9.88
C ILE A 15 -3.31 -8.48 -8.83
N ALA A 16 -4.51 -7.95 -8.59
CA ALA A 16 -5.38 -8.44 -7.51
C ALA A 16 -6.23 -9.60 -8.04
N ASP A 17 -5.73 -10.83 -7.91
CA ASP A 17 -6.37 -12.00 -8.46
C ASP A 17 -6.27 -13.29 -7.63
N SER A 18 -5.76 -13.25 -6.40
CA SER A 18 -5.67 -14.42 -5.53
C SER A 18 -6.06 -14.15 -4.08
N ALA A 19 -6.83 -15.06 -3.48
CA ALA A 19 -7.10 -15.13 -2.04
C ALA A 19 -6.30 -16.25 -1.36
N ALA A 20 -5.60 -17.08 -2.11
CA ALA A 20 -4.85 -18.22 -1.60
C ALA A 20 -3.68 -17.78 -0.70
N THR A 21 -3.33 -18.62 0.27
CA THR A 21 -2.24 -18.39 1.20
C THR A 21 -1.13 -19.44 1.03
N ASN A 22 0.09 -19.10 1.43
CA ASN A 22 1.21 -20.03 1.44
C ASN A 22 0.90 -21.31 2.24
N GLU A 23 0.17 -21.18 3.36
CA GLU A 23 -0.17 -22.35 4.19
C GLU A 23 -1.16 -23.29 3.52
N GLN A 24 -2.14 -22.78 2.77
CA GLN A 24 -3.05 -23.62 1.98
C GLN A 24 -2.29 -24.41 0.93
N TYR A 25 -1.36 -23.79 0.22
CA TYR A 25 -0.49 -24.48 -0.75
C TYR A 25 0.39 -25.56 -0.09
N ALA A 26 0.98 -25.25 1.08
CA ALA A 26 1.80 -26.23 1.80
C ALA A 26 0.99 -27.47 2.23
N LYS A 27 -0.21 -27.26 2.77
CA LYS A 27 -1.12 -28.34 3.15
C LYS A 27 -1.51 -29.19 1.94
N ARG A 28 -1.88 -28.54 0.84
CA ARG A 28 -2.28 -29.26 -0.39
C ARG A 28 -1.14 -30.06 -1.00
N ALA A 29 0.08 -29.51 -0.99
CA ALA A 29 1.27 -30.27 -1.44
C ALA A 29 1.46 -31.55 -0.63
N VAL A 30 1.31 -31.50 0.72
CA VAL A 30 1.39 -32.68 1.57
C VAL A 30 0.27 -33.68 1.28
N GLU A 31 -0.97 -33.23 1.11
CA GLU A 31 -2.13 -34.07 0.77
C GLU A 31 -1.88 -34.85 -0.55
N LEU A 32 -1.28 -34.21 -1.55
CA LEU A 32 -0.98 -34.81 -2.84
C LEU A 32 0.32 -35.63 -2.86
N GLY A 33 1.09 -35.65 -1.76
CA GLY A 33 2.40 -36.30 -1.69
C GLY A 33 3.49 -35.55 -2.45
N HIS A 34 3.26 -34.31 -2.87
CA HIS A 34 4.25 -33.42 -3.48
C HIS A 34 5.31 -33.03 -2.42
N LYS A 35 6.52 -32.71 -2.88
CA LYS A 35 7.69 -32.51 -2.01
C LYS A 35 8.17 -31.07 -1.99
N VAL A 36 7.59 -30.19 -2.77
CA VAL A 36 8.08 -28.82 -3.00
C VAL A 36 7.00 -27.80 -2.67
N ILE A 37 7.43 -26.68 -2.10
CA ILE A 37 6.66 -25.44 -2.06
C ILE A 37 7.50 -24.33 -2.68
N SER A 38 6.99 -23.71 -3.74
CA SER A 38 7.62 -22.57 -4.41
C SER A 38 7.11 -21.25 -3.84
N SER A 39 7.94 -20.22 -3.80
CA SER A 39 7.51 -18.83 -3.58
C SER A 39 7.64 -18.10 -4.90
N VAL A 40 6.53 -17.95 -5.59
CA VAL A 40 6.44 -17.33 -6.93
C VAL A 40 5.25 -16.41 -6.95
N GLU A 41 5.47 -15.13 -7.18
CA GLU A 41 4.43 -14.11 -7.21
C GLU A 41 4.61 -13.21 -8.43
N HIS A 42 3.57 -12.46 -8.83
CA HIS A 42 3.60 -11.55 -9.97
C HIS A 42 4.56 -10.37 -9.77
N GLY A 43 5.67 -10.35 -10.51
CA GLY A 43 6.60 -9.24 -10.58
C GLY A 43 7.47 -9.00 -9.34
N TRP A 44 7.36 -9.82 -8.31
CA TRP A 44 8.15 -9.72 -7.08
C TRP A 44 8.16 -11.05 -6.30
N GLN A 45 8.76 -11.07 -5.09
CA GLN A 45 9.03 -12.31 -4.38
C GLN A 45 7.98 -12.68 -3.32
N GLY A 46 7.06 -11.79 -3.00
CA GLY A 46 6.12 -12.00 -1.91
C GLY A 46 6.82 -12.09 -0.55
N TYR A 47 6.21 -12.83 0.37
CA TYR A 47 6.80 -13.10 1.68
C TYR A 47 7.46 -14.49 1.68
N TYR A 48 8.55 -14.62 0.94
CA TYR A 48 9.28 -15.88 0.76
C TYR A 48 9.79 -16.49 2.07
N TYR A 49 10.06 -15.68 3.09
CA TYR A 49 10.46 -16.16 4.40
C TYR A 49 9.36 -17.01 5.06
N GLN A 50 8.11 -16.57 5.02
CA GLN A 50 6.96 -17.38 5.48
C GLN A 50 6.86 -18.69 4.71
N CYS A 51 7.07 -18.66 3.40
CA CYS A 51 7.07 -19.86 2.57
C CYS A 51 8.16 -20.85 3.01
N TYR A 52 9.35 -20.36 3.33
CA TYR A 52 10.43 -21.17 3.88
C TYR A 52 10.09 -21.76 5.27
N GLU A 53 9.51 -20.98 6.19
CA GLU A 53 9.06 -21.50 7.50
C GLU A 53 8.01 -22.61 7.33
N LEU A 54 7.08 -22.44 6.39
CA LEU A 54 6.09 -23.46 6.06
C LEU A 54 6.73 -24.70 5.42
N ALA A 55 7.72 -24.52 4.57
CA ALA A 55 8.50 -25.62 4.02
C ALA A 55 9.12 -26.49 5.13
N GLN A 56 9.72 -25.84 6.14
CA GLN A 56 10.25 -26.55 7.31
C GLN A 56 9.15 -27.24 8.13
N LYS A 57 8.04 -26.52 8.42
CA LYS A 57 6.92 -27.04 9.19
C LYS A 57 6.29 -28.29 8.59
N TYR A 58 6.16 -28.32 7.27
CA TYR A 58 5.52 -29.41 6.51
C TYR A 58 6.49 -30.38 5.86
N ASN A 59 7.79 -30.27 6.14
CA ASN A 59 8.85 -31.10 5.57
C ASN A 59 8.84 -31.08 4.01
N LEU A 60 8.70 -29.91 3.46
CA LEU A 60 8.74 -29.65 2.02
C LEU A 60 10.07 -28.97 1.66
N LYS A 61 10.50 -29.11 0.40
CA LYS A 61 11.62 -28.36 -0.14
C LYS A 61 11.16 -26.97 -0.55
N PHE A 62 11.85 -25.96 -0.06
CA PHE A 62 11.62 -24.57 -0.45
C PHE A 62 12.26 -24.24 -1.80
N VAL A 63 11.50 -23.63 -2.70
CA VAL A 63 11.97 -23.11 -3.99
C VAL A 63 11.63 -21.63 -4.09
N PHE A 64 12.66 -20.80 -4.26
CA PHE A 64 12.54 -19.36 -4.44
C PHE A 64 12.40 -19.03 -5.93
N GLY A 65 11.49 -18.15 -6.28
CA GLY A 65 11.25 -17.76 -7.66
C GLY A 65 10.42 -16.49 -7.78
N ALA A 66 10.10 -16.13 -8.99
CA ALA A 66 9.17 -15.07 -9.34
C ALA A 66 8.60 -15.28 -10.74
N GLU A 67 7.35 -14.90 -10.96
CA GLU A 67 6.83 -14.70 -12.29
C GLU A 67 7.03 -13.24 -12.68
N ALA A 68 8.06 -12.98 -13.48
CA ALA A 68 8.43 -11.63 -13.87
C ALA A 68 7.59 -11.14 -15.05
N TYR A 69 7.15 -9.87 -15.00
CA TYR A 69 6.66 -9.19 -16.20
C TYR A 69 7.83 -8.87 -17.12
N TRP A 70 7.76 -9.27 -18.37
CA TRP A 70 8.83 -8.99 -19.29
C TRP A 70 8.34 -8.27 -20.56
N VAL A 71 9.23 -7.44 -21.12
CA VAL A 71 9.04 -6.67 -22.35
C VAL A 71 10.32 -6.75 -23.17
N LYS A 72 10.27 -6.36 -24.45
CA LYS A 72 11.46 -6.38 -25.31
C LYS A 72 12.54 -5.39 -24.82
N ASP A 73 12.13 -4.22 -24.41
CA ASP A 73 12.98 -3.12 -23.92
C ASP A 73 12.18 -2.33 -22.88
N ARG A 74 12.62 -2.36 -21.63
CA ARG A 74 11.94 -1.72 -20.50
C ARG A 74 12.02 -0.20 -20.48
N GLN A 75 12.99 0.36 -21.23
CA GLN A 75 13.25 1.81 -21.23
C GLN A 75 12.68 2.51 -22.47
N LYS A 76 12.47 1.77 -23.57
CA LYS A 76 12.01 2.31 -24.83
C LYS A 76 10.62 2.94 -24.72
N GLU A 77 10.52 4.16 -25.25
CA GLU A 77 9.28 4.87 -25.42
C GLU A 77 8.79 4.78 -26.86
N TYR A 78 7.49 4.63 -27.03
CA TYR A 78 6.80 4.49 -28.30
C TYR A 78 5.90 5.72 -28.47
N GLU A 79 6.04 6.43 -29.58
CA GLU A 79 5.18 7.56 -29.91
C GLU A 79 3.76 7.07 -30.20
N GLU A 80 2.76 7.76 -29.63
CA GLU A 80 1.36 7.52 -30.02
C GLU A 80 1.10 8.21 -31.37
N ILE A 81 0.74 7.40 -32.36
CA ILE A 81 0.45 7.88 -33.72
C ILE A 81 -1.06 8.03 -33.88
N ASP A 82 -1.50 9.15 -34.42
CA ASP A 82 -2.88 9.36 -34.84
C ASP A 82 -3.21 8.43 -36.03
N PRO A 83 -4.13 7.47 -35.87
CA PRO A 83 -4.44 6.51 -36.92
C PRO A 83 -5.07 7.14 -38.17
N SER A 84 -5.56 8.38 -38.07
CA SER A 84 -6.18 9.07 -39.19
C SER A 84 -5.20 9.90 -40.01
N THR A 85 -4.15 10.44 -39.39
CA THR A 85 -3.17 11.35 -40.04
C THR A 85 -1.80 10.69 -40.22
N GLY A 86 -1.48 9.66 -39.45
CA GLY A 86 -0.15 9.04 -39.39
C GLY A 86 0.91 9.88 -38.68
N GLU A 87 0.53 11.01 -38.06
CA GLU A 87 1.44 11.85 -37.30
C GLU A 87 1.45 11.55 -35.79
N PRO A 88 2.56 11.85 -35.08
CA PRO A 88 2.61 11.71 -33.65
C PRO A 88 1.60 12.63 -32.94
N LEU A 89 0.83 12.07 -32.02
CA LEU A 89 -0.06 12.81 -31.13
C LEU A 89 0.75 13.71 -30.19
N LYS A 90 0.22 14.90 -29.90
CA LYS A 90 0.87 15.85 -29.00
C LYS A 90 0.06 16.05 -27.73
N ASN A 91 0.77 16.21 -26.62
CA ASN A 91 0.23 16.65 -25.35
C ASN A 91 -0.21 18.12 -25.44
N LYS A 92 -0.94 18.60 -24.43
CA LYS A 92 -1.41 20.00 -24.36
C LYS A 92 -0.28 21.04 -24.30
N ASP A 93 0.91 20.62 -23.89
CA ASP A 93 2.14 21.43 -23.84
C ASP A 93 2.96 21.40 -25.12
N GLY A 94 2.51 20.66 -26.14
CA GLY A 94 3.16 20.54 -27.46
C GLY A 94 4.20 19.40 -27.54
N THR A 95 4.51 18.71 -26.45
CA THR A 95 5.39 17.54 -26.46
C THR A 95 4.73 16.34 -27.15
N ILE A 96 5.52 15.46 -27.75
CA ILE A 96 5.01 14.22 -28.35
C ILE A 96 4.47 13.32 -27.25
N LYS A 97 3.26 12.79 -27.48
CA LYS A 97 2.67 11.81 -26.58
C LYS A 97 3.32 10.45 -26.80
N ALA A 98 3.95 9.93 -25.77
CA ALA A 98 4.64 8.66 -25.82
C ALA A 98 4.21 7.76 -24.64
N HIS A 99 4.34 6.46 -24.84
CA HIS A 99 4.08 5.44 -23.82
C HIS A 99 5.18 4.38 -23.86
N LYS A 100 5.37 3.70 -22.73
CA LYS A 100 6.24 2.52 -22.68
C LYS A 100 5.40 1.27 -22.91
N ASP A 101 6.06 0.19 -23.32
CA ASP A 101 5.41 -1.11 -23.49
C ASP A 101 4.81 -1.59 -22.15
N ASN A 102 3.49 -1.75 -22.10
CA ASN A 102 2.74 -2.24 -20.95
C ASN A 102 2.18 -3.65 -21.15
N SER A 103 2.74 -4.42 -22.08
CA SER A 103 2.34 -5.80 -22.34
C SER A 103 2.45 -6.63 -21.06
N ASN A 104 1.45 -7.48 -20.87
CA ASN A 104 1.39 -8.44 -19.77
C ASN A 104 2.07 -9.75 -20.17
N CYS A 105 3.33 -9.70 -20.57
CA CYS A 105 4.06 -10.92 -20.86
C CYS A 105 4.73 -11.43 -19.59
N HIS A 106 4.62 -12.72 -19.34
CA HIS A 106 5.14 -13.38 -18.15
C HIS A 106 6.28 -14.32 -18.48
N ILE A 107 7.21 -14.47 -17.54
CA ILE A 107 8.29 -15.44 -17.58
C ILE A 107 8.56 -15.92 -16.16
N LEU A 108 8.64 -17.24 -15.96
CA LEU A 108 8.88 -17.80 -14.65
C LEU A 108 10.38 -18.01 -14.42
N LEU A 109 10.86 -17.58 -13.28
CA LEU A 109 12.23 -17.65 -12.84
C LEU A 109 12.30 -18.44 -11.53
N LEU A 110 13.12 -19.51 -11.47
CA LEU A 110 13.29 -20.34 -10.29
C LEU A 110 14.78 -20.44 -9.95
N ALA A 111 15.14 -20.15 -8.71
CA ALA A 111 16.51 -20.22 -8.23
C ALA A 111 16.92 -21.67 -7.94
N LYS A 112 18.02 -22.12 -8.54
CA LYS A 112 18.63 -23.43 -8.24
C LYS A 112 19.61 -23.35 -7.08
N THR A 113 20.29 -22.21 -6.94
CA THR A 113 21.36 -21.97 -5.99
C THR A 113 21.17 -20.61 -5.32
N GLU A 114 21.95 -20.31 -4.27
CA GLU A 114 21.99 -18.98 -3.67
C GLU A 114 22.44 -17.89 -4.66
N ILE A 115 23.33 -18.23 -5.61
CA ILE A 115 23.74 -17.29 -6.66
C ILE A 115 22.53 -16.92 -7.52
N GLY A 116 21.76 -17.92 -7.95
CA GLY A 116 20.51 -17.72 -8.72
C GLY A 116 19.48 -16.89 -7.95
N ARG A 117 19.30 -17.15 -6.65
CA ARG A 117 18.40 -16.39 -5.79
C ARG A 117 18.77 -14.91 -5.74
N ARG A 118 20.05 -14.61 -5.54
CA ARG A 118 20.55 -13.22 -5.52
C ARG A 118 20.41 -12.54 -6.87
N ALA A 119 20.68 -13.28 -7.96
CA ALA A 119 20.54 -12.76 -9.32
C ALA A 119 19.09 -12.41 -9.66
N ILE A 120 18.13 -13.27 -9.30
CA ILE A 120 16.69 -12.97 -9.47
C ILE A 120 16.31 -11.74 -8.65
N ASN A 121 16.71 -11.64 -7.38
CA ASN A 121 16.46 -10.45 -6.57
C ASN A 121 17.00 -9.18 -7.25
N LYS A 122 18.22 -9.23 -7.78
CA LYS A 122 18.86 -8.09 -8.42
C LYS A 122 18.07 -7.59 -9.63
N ILE A 123 17.69 -8.48 -10.55
CA ILE A 123 16.94 -8.05 -11.74
C ILE A 123 15.54 -7.54 -11.41
N LEU A 124 14.88 -8.06 -10.36
CA LEU A 124 13.58 -7.55 -9.92
C LEU A 124 13.70 -6.19 -9.24
N SER A 125 14.79 -5.92 -8.51
CA SER A 125 15.10 -4.58 -8.01
C SER A 125 15.31 -3.61 -9.16
N GLU A 126 16.13 -3.98 -10.15
CA GLU A 126 16.37 -3.19 -11.36
C GLU A 126 15.07 -2.94 -12.16
N ALA A 127 14.18 -3.93 -12.23
CA ALA A 127 12.86 -3.79 -12.85
C ALA A 127 11.99 -2.75 -12.14
N ASN A 128 12.13 -2.59 -10.82
CA ASN A 128 11.42 -1.56 -10.06
C ASN A 128 12.05 -0.17 -10.24
N GLU A 129 13.37 -0.07 -10.33
CA GLU A 129 14.09 1.21 -10.44
C GLU A 129 14.03 1.79 -11.87
N THR A 130 14.37 0.98 -12.88
CA THR A 130 14.51 1.45 -14.24
C THR A 130 13.40 0.97 -15.19
N GLY A 131 12.69 -0.11 -14.82
CA GLY A 131 11.68 -0.76 -15.62
C GLY A 131 10.23 -0.54 -15.21
N TYR A 132 9.96 0.26 -14.15
CA TYR A 132 8.59 0.43 -13.65
C TYR A 132 7.74 1.29 -14.58
N TYR A 133 6.68 0.66 -15.13
CA TYR A 133 5.61 1.34 -15.86
C TYR A 133 4.32 0.56 -15.65
N PHE A 134 3.45 1.03 -14.76
CA PHE A 134 2.33 0.32 -14.15
C PHE A 134 2.74 -0.93 -13.34
N ARG A 135 3.80 -1.64 -13.76
CA ARG A 135 4.37 -2.87 -13.16
C ARG A 135 5.89 -2.85 -13.28
N PRO A 136 6.61 -3.59 -12.42
CA PRO A 136 8.05 -3.77 -12.60
C PRO A 136 8.29 -4.69 -13.81
N ARG A 137 9.02 -4.23 -14.83
CA ARG A 137 9.25 -4.96 -16.07
C ARG A 137 10.75 -5.26 -16.23
N VAL A 138 11.06 -6.53 -16.44
CA VAL A 138 12.37 -6.97 -16.92
C VAL A 138 12.36 -6.97 -18.46
N ASP A 139 13.53 -6.91 -19.06
CA ASP A 139 13.70 -7.10 -20.51
C ASP A 139 14.70 -8.19 -20.83
N LEU A 140 14.92 -8.42 -22.11
CA LEU A 140 15.81 -9.48 -22.56
C LEU A 140 17.27 -9.26 -22.10
N GLU A 141 17.70 -8.02 -21.92
CA GLU A 141 19.02 -7.69 -21.37
C GLU A 141 19.16 -8.20 -19.94
N LEU A 142 18.20 -7.90 -19.07
CA LEU A 142 18.18 -8.36 -17.68
C LEU A 142 18.05 -9.89 -17.60
N LEU A 143 17.19 -10.49 -18.44
CA LEU A 143 17.04 -11.95 -18.45
C LEU A 143 18.33 -12.67 -18.86
N LEU A 144 19.05 -12.16 -19.86
CA LEU A 144 20.33 -12.72 -20.32
C LEU A 144 21.50 -12.40 -19.36
N SER A 145 21.32 -11.52 -18.38
CA SER A 145 22.30 -11.28 -17.31
C SER A 145 22.25 -12.33 -16.19
N LEU A 146 21.17 -13.11 -16.12
CA LEU A 146 21.04 -14.18 -15.13
C LEU A 146 22.05 -15.31 -15.39
N PRO A 147 22.67 -15.88 -14.33
CA PRO A 147 23.59 -16.99 -14.47
C PRO A 147 22.86 -18.26 -14.95
N PRO A 148 23.21 -18.82 -16.12
CA PRO A 148 22.43 -19.87 -16.77
C PRO A 148 22.43 -21.21 -16.02
N ASP A 149 23.46 -21.48 -15.22
CA ASP A 149 23.54 -22.71 -14.44
C ASP A 149 22.80 -22.65 -13.10
N ASP A 150 22.50 -21.44 -12.63
CA ASP A 150 21.95 -21.17 -11.30
C ASP A 150 20.44 -20.84 -11.28
N VAL A 151 19.84 -20.67 -12.47
CA VAL A 151 18.43 -20.31 -12.63
C VAL A 151 17.74 -21.23 -13.64
N VAL A 152 16.56 -21.74 -13.29
CA VAL A 152 15.64 -22.37 -14.23
C VAL A 152 14.64 -21.33 -14.72
N VAL A 153 14.40 -21.32 -16.03
CA VAL A 153 13.50 -20.38 -16.70
C VAL A 153 12.44 -21.15 -17.47
N THR A 154 11.17 -20.75 -17.33
CA THR A 154 10.07 -21.28 -18.15
C THR A 154 9.33 -20.20 -18.89
N THR A 155 8.63 -20.56 -19.97
CA THR A 155 7.80 -19.64 -20.76
C THR A 155 6.49 -19.26 -20.07
N ALA A 156 6.32 -19.62 -18.80
CA ALA A 156 5.13 -19.29 -18.03
C ALA A 156 3.80 -19.56 -18.79
N CYS A 157 2.83 -18.62 -18.69
CA CYS A 157 1.47 -18.82 -19.20
C CYS A 157 1.27 -18.28 -20.63
N VAL A 158 0.01 -18.24 -21.07
CA VAL A 158 -0.44 -17.71 -22.38
C VAL A 158 0.13 -16.31 -22.66
N ALA A 159 0.32 -15.51 -21.62
CA ALA A 159 0.80 -14.15 -21.74
C ALA A 159 2.20 -14.04 -22.35
N TYR A 160 3.05 -15.06 -22.23
CA TYR A 160 4.38 -15.08 -22.86
C TYR A 160 4.32 -14.96 -24.40
N TRP A 161 3.29 -15.54 -25.02
CA TRP A 161 3.23 -15.76 -26.46
C TRP A 161 2.66 -14.58 -27.28
N LYS A 162 2.59 -13.38 -26.69
CA LYS A 162 1.94 -12.22 -27.30
C LYS A 162 2.75 -11.54 -28.43
N TYR A 163 4.07 -11.66 -28.44
CA TYR A 163 4.91 -11.03 -29.46
C TYR A 163 4.99 -11.88 -30.73
N GLU A 164 5.03 -11.24 -31.89
CA GLU A 164 5.17 -11.91 -33.19
C GLU A 164 6.50 -12.65 -33.33
N ASP A 165 7.60 -12.03 -32.84
CA ASP A 165 8.96 -12.56 -32.86
C ASP A 165 9.32 -13.40 -31.61
N ILE A 166 8.34 -13.89 -30.87
CA ILE A 166 8.54 -14.63 -29.63
C ILE A 166 9.34 -15.93 -29.82
N GLU A 167 9.29 -16.53 -31.00
CA GLU A 167 10.06 -17.74 -31.31
C GLU A 167 11.57 -17.43 -31.30
N ASP A 168 12.00 -16.35 -31.94
CA ASP A 168 13.41 -15.92 -31.91
C ASP A 168 13.88 -15.61 -30.49
N ILE A 169 13.07 -14.91 -29.72
CA ILE A 169 13.36 -14.60 -28.32
C ILE A 169 13.47 -15.90 -27.49
N THR A 170 12.55 -16.83 -27.67
CA THR A 170 12.57 -18.15 -27.01
C THR A 170 13.86 -18.92 -27.32
N LEU A 171 14.28 -18.93 -28.57
CA LEU A 171 15.54 -19.58 -28.98
C LEU A 171 16.79 -18.90 -28.40
N ARG A 172 16.78 -17.58 -28.26
CA ARG A 172 17.87 -16.84 -27.59
C ARG A 172 17.95 -17.17 -26.10
N LEU A 173 16.81 -17.26 -25.41
CA LEU A 173 16.74 -17.68 -24.01
C LEU A 173 17.19 -19.13 -23.84
N TRP A 174 16.67 -20.04 -24.69
CA TRP A 174 17.09 -21.43 -24.66
C TRP A 174 18.59 -21.59 -24.93
N LYS A 175 19.15 -20.87 -25.89
CA LYS A 175 20.60 -20.88 -26.16
C LYS A 175 21.42 -20.44 -24.95
N HIS A 176 20.90 -19.48 -24.16
CA HIS A 176 21.57 -18.96 -22.96
C HIS A 176 21.48 -19.95 -21.79
N PHE A 177 20.26 -20.41 -21.46
CA PHE A 177 20.01 -21.24 -20.29
C PHE A 177 20.18 -22.75 -20.55
N GLY A 178 20.21 -23.18 -21.79
CA GLY A 178 20.42 -24.58 -22.17
C GLY A 178 19.40 -25.50 -21.51
N LYS A 179 19.88 -26.51 -20.78
CA LYS A 179 19.06 -27.51 -20.07
C LYS A 179 18.21 -26.94 -18.92
N ASN A 180 18.43 -25.71 -18.52
CA ASN A 180 17.67 -25.01 -17.48
C ASN A 180 16.55 -24.14 -18.09
N PHE A 181 16.29 -24.21 -19.38
CA PHE A 181 15.16 -23.56 -20.05
C PHE A 181 14.11 -24.59 -20.45
N TYR A 182 12.84 -24.29 -20.08
CA TYR A 182 11.72 -25.16 -20.39
C TYR A 182 10.59 -24.38 -21.08
N LEU A 183 9.93 -25.08 -22.04
CA LEU A 183 8.65 -24.62 -22.56
C LEU A 183 7.55 -25.08 -21.59
N GLU A 184 6.89 -24.13 -20.94
CA GLU A 184 5.81 -24.45 -20.01
C GLU A 184 4.53 -24.78 -20.76
N ILE A 185 3.90 -25.89 -20.38
CA ILE A 185 2.61 -26.35 -20.91
C ILE A 185 1.56 -26.28 -19.81
N GLN A 186 0.38 -25.78 -20.17
CA GLN A 186 -0.77 -25.61 -19.28
C GLN A 186 -1.98 -26.38 -19.86
N ALA A 187 -2.82 -26.90 -18.97
CA ALA A 187 -3.88 -27.85 -19.33
C ALA A 187 -5.21 -27.20 -19.74
N HIS A 188 -5.30 -25.86 -19.87
CA HIS A 188 -6.56 -25.22 -20.23
C HIS A 188 -7.11 -25.71 -21.56
N ALA A 189 -8.41 -25.97 -21.61
CA ALA A 189 -9.08 -26.53 -22.79
C ALA A 189 -9.67 -25.46 -23.74
N THR A 190 -9.13 -24.24 -23.73
CA THR A 190 -9.53 -23.15 -24.63
C THR A 190 -8.85 -23.26 -25.99
N ASP A 191 -9.46 -22.70 -27.03
CA ASP A 191 -8.87 -22.73 -28.40
C ASP A 191 -7.56 -21.94 -28.45
N GLN A 192 -7.44 -20.85 -27.70
CA GLN A 192 -6.21 -20.07 -27.59
C GLN A 192 -5.07 -20.93 -26.99
N GLN A 193 -5.34 -21.62 -25.87
CA GLN A 193 -4.35 -22.50 -25.26
C GLN A 193 -3.96 -23.66 -26.19
N ARG A 194 -4.93 -24.28 -26.87
CA ARG A 194 -4.63 -25.33 -27.86
C ARG A 194 -3.71 -24.85 -28.99
N ALA A 195 -3.92 -23.61 -29.47
CA ALA A 195 -3.06 -23.00 -30.48
C ALA A 195 -1.62 -22.82 -29.97
N ILE A 196 -1.48 -22.29 -28.75
CA ILE A 196 -0.18 -22.11 -28.09
C ILE A 196 0.47 -23.47 -27.82
N SER A 197 -0.27 -24.44 -27.28
CA SER A 197 0.23 -25.80 -27.02
C SER A 197 0.78 -26.48 -28.28
N ARG A 198 0.13 -26.32 -29.46
CA ARG A 198 0.65 -26.81 -30.74
C ARG A 198 1.95 -26.12 -31.15
N ARG A 199 2.05 -24.80 -30.89
CA ARG A 199 3.28 -24.02 -31.15
C ARG A 199 4.42 -24.49 -30.24
N ILE A 200 4.16 -24.68 -28.95
CA ILE A 200 5.09 -25.25 -27.97
C ILE A 200 5.58 -26.64 -28.44
N LEU A 201 4.65 -27.54 -28.80
CA LEU A 201 4.98 -28.87 -29.25
C LEU A 201 5.87 -28.84 -30.51
N SER A 202 5.56 -27.97 -31.47
CA SER A 202 6.37 -27.79 -32.69
C SER A 202 7.79 -27.30 -32.36
N LEU A 203 7.95 -26.36 -31.44
CA LEU A 203 9.26 -25.87 -31.00
C LEU A 203 10.05 -26.93 -30.26
N SER A 204 9.40 -27.65 -29.35
CA SER A 204 10.01 -28.77 -28.62
C SER A 204 10.53 -29.84 -29.59
N GLN A 205 9.72 -30.25 -30.57
CA GLN A 205 10.10 -31.27 -31.55
C GLN A 205 11.22 -30.81 -32.51
N ARG A 206 11.17 -29.53 -32.93
CA ARG A 206 12.13 -28.97 -33.90
C ARG A 206 13.52 -28.75 -33.29
N TYR A 207 13.58 -28.29 -32.04
CA TYR A 207 14.82 -27.86 -31.40
C TYR A 207 15.26 -28.76 -30.25
N GLY A 208 14.44 -29.70 -29.80
CA GLY A 208 14.74 -30.55 -28.65
C GLY A 208 14.63 -29.81 -27.30
N ILE A 209 13.81 -28.75 -27.22
CA ILE A 209 13.60 -28.03 -25.99
C ILE A 209 12.63 -28.83 -25.11
N GLU A 210 13.02 -29.10 -23.87
CA GLU A 210 12.19 -29.82 -22.92
C GLU A 210 10.95 -29.01 -22.52
N MET A 211 9.85 -29.74 -22.30
CA MET A 211 8.60 -29.17 -21.79
C MET A 211 8.47 -29.39 -20.27
N ILE A 212 7.78 -28.52 -19.58
CA ILE A 212 7.47 -28.65 -18.16
C ILE A 212 6.00 -28.28 -17.92
N VAL A 213 5.33 -28.95 -16.98
CA VAL A 213 3.96 -28.59 -16.61
C VAL A 213 3.96 -27.39 -15.65
N GLY A 214 3.16 -26.38 -15.97
CA GLY A 214 2.79 -25.30 -15.08
C GLY A 214 1.31 -25.32 -14.76
N LEU A 215 0.96 -25.12 -13.49
CA LEU A 215 -0.44 -25.03 -13.06
C LEU A 215 -0.97 -23.59 -13.05
N ASP A 216 -0.09 -22.64 -12.88
CA ASP A 216 -0.46 -21.21 -12.75
C ASP A 216 -1.63 -21.02 -11.77
N SER A 217 -1.51 -21.72 -10.62
CA SER A 217 -2.62 -21.86 -9.70
C SER A 217 -2.80 -20.62 -8.84
N HIS A 218 -4.04 -20.12 -8.77
CA HIS A 218 -4.44 -18.92 -8.00
C HIS A 218 -5.32 -19.27 -6.81
N TYR A 219 -5.76 -20.51 -6.73
CA TYR A 219 -6.52 -21.10 -5.63
C TYR A 219 -6.23 -22.61 -5.52
N ILE A 220 -6.74 -23.24 -4.47
CA ILE A 220 -6.40 -24.64 -4.14
C ILE A 220 -7.41 -25.61 -4.75
N TYR A 221 -8.71 -25.35 -4.60
CA TYR A 221 -9.79 -26.19 -5.03
C TYR A 221 -10.70 -25.48 -6.03
N PRO A 222 -11.30 -26.15 -7.01
CA PRO A 222 -12.13 -25.53 -8.07
C PRO A 222 -13.24 -24.61 -7.53
N GLU A 223 -13.86 -24.94 -6.40
CA GLU A 223 -14.91 -24.16 -5.77
C GLU A 223 -14.42 -22.77 -5.27
N GLN A 224 -13.11 -22.60 -5.10
CA GLN A 224 -12.51 -21.32 -4.72
C GLN A 224 -12.35 -20.35 -5.89
N ALA A 225 -12.62 -20.78 -7.11
CA ALA A 225 -12.65 -19.88 -8.27
C ALA A 225 -13.57 -18.65 -8.01
N GLN A 226 -14.71 -18.88 -7.35
CA GLN A 226 -15.62 -17.83 -6.97
C GLN A 226 -15.00 -16.78 -6.02
N GLU A 227 -14.05 -17.19 -5.19
CA GLU A 227 -13.35 -16.28 -4.26
C GLU A 227 -12.45 -15.30 -5.02
N ARG A 228 -11.80 -15.78 -6.07
CA ARG A 228 -11.01 -14.97 -7.00
C ARG A 228 -11.90 -13.98 -7.76
N GLU A 229 -13.01 -14.45 -8.35
CA GLU A 229 -13.95 -13.58 -9.05
C GLU A 229 -14.46 -12.43 -8.17
N TYR A 230 -14.72 -12.68 -6.90
CA TYR A 230 -15.16 -11.63 -5.98
C TYR A 230 -14.08 -10.57 -5.72
N ILE A 231 -12.80 -10.94 -5.75
CA ILE A 231 -11.69 -9.97 -5.64
C ILE A 231 -11.63 -9.12 -6.92
N LEU A 232 -11.77 -9.75 -8.08
CA LEU A 232 -11.76 -9.07 -9.38
C LEU A 232 -12.94 -8.09 -9.51
N GLU A 233 -14.16 -8.53 -9.20
CA GLU A 233 -15.36 -7.68 -9.19
C GLU A 233 -15.23 -6.48 -8.23
N ALA A 234 -14.67 -6.71 -7.03
CA ALA A 234 -14.45 -5.65 -6.06
C ALA A 234 -13.45 -4.59 -6.54
N LYS A 235 -12.58 -4.94 -7.49
CA LYS A 235 -11.59 -4.06 -8.12
C LYS A 235 -12.04 -3.53 -9.47
N ASP A 236 -13.22 -3.93 -9.96
CA ASP A 236 -13.74 -3.61 -11.31
C ASP A 236 -12.80 -4.11 -12.43
N VAL A 237 -12.26 -5.30 -12.22
CA VAL A 237 -11.36 -6.00 -13.17
C VAL A 237 -12.10 -7.17 -13.77
N HIS A 238 -12.07 -7.30 -15.09
CA HIS A 238 -12.73 -8.39 -15.82
C HIS A 238 -11.79 -8.94 -16.88
N TYR A 239 -11.43 -10.22 -16.76
CA TYR A 239 -10.64 -10.93 -17.74
C TYR A 239 -11.55 -11.79 -18.62
N LYS A 240 -11.89 -11.28 -19.81
CA LYS A 240 -12.78 -11.99 -20.77
C LYS A 240 -12.16 -13.26 -21.35
N ASP A 241 -10.85 -13.35 -21.35
CA ASP A 241 -10.10 -14.41 -22.01
C ASP A 241 -9.83 -15.62 -21.10
N GLU A 242 -10.24 -15.56 -19.83
CA GLU A 242 -9.97 -16.60 -18.82
C GLU A 242 -11.12 -17.59 -18.65
N GLU A 243 -12.21 -17.45 -19.38
CA GLU A 243 -13.31 -18.40 -19.34
C GLU A 243 -12.86 -19.79 -19.73
N GLY A 244 -13.04 -20.78 -18.83
CA GLY A 244 -12.61 -22.16 -19.04
C GLY A 244 -11.15 -22.44 -18.65
N TRP A 245 -10.48 -21.53 -17.94
CA TRP A 245 -9.15 -21.77 -17.38
C TRP A 245 -9.23 -22.56 -16.08
N TYR A 246 -8.25 -23.47 -15.92
CA TYR A 246 -8.03 -24.21 -14.68
C TYR A 246 -6.91 -23.53 -13.88
N MET A 247 -7.25 -22.91 -12.78
CA MET A 247 -6.30 -22.18 -11.92
C MET A 247 -6.25 -22.78 -10.51
N ASP A 248 -6.71 -24.01 -10.35
CA ASP A 248 -6.66 -24.77 -9.10
C ASP A 248 -5.38 -25.59 -8.97
N TYR A 249 -5.23 -26.27 -7.84
CA TYR A 249 -4.12 -27.17 -7.56
C TYR A 249 -4.60 -28.63 -7.53
N PRO A 250 -4.82 -29.28 -8.69
CA PRO A 250 -5.32 -30.65 -8.79
C PRO A 250 -4.25 -31.70 -8.48
N ASP A 251 -4.66 -32.96 -8.37
CA ASP A 251 -3.75 -34.09 -8.35
C ASP A 251 -3.20 -34.45 -9.75
N ASP A 252 -2.21 -35.34 -9.79
CA ASP A 252 -1.52 -35.73 -11.01
C ASP A 252 -2.46 -36.43 -12.03
N GLU A 253 -3.48 -37.15 -11.55
CA GLU A 253 -4.46 -37.85 -12.41
C GLU A 253 -5.36 -36.82 -13.11
N GLU A 254 -5.82 -35.83 -12.40
CA GLU A 254 -6.65 -34.75 -12.93
C GLU A 254 -5.85 -33.87 -13.91
N VAL A 255 -4.58 -33.54 -13.62
CA VAL A 255 -3.68 -32.89 -14.58
C VAL A 255 -3.59 -33.65 -15.88
N MET A 256 -3.32 -34.95 -15.79
CA MET A 256 -3.25 -35.83 -16.99
C MET A 256 -4.59 -35.83 -17.74
N ARG A 257 -5.72 -35.96 -17.03
CA ARG A 257 -7.05 -35.98 -17.64
C ARG A 257 -7.32 -34.68 -18.44
N ARG A 258 -6.99 -33.53 -17.86
CA ARG A 258 -7.18 -32.19 -18.49
C ARG A 258 -6.33 -32.05 -19.76
N PHE A 259 -5.08 -32.52 -19.75
CA PHE A 259 -4.24 -32.51 -20.95
C PHE A 259 -4.76 -33.46 -22.04
N MET A 260 -5.29 -34.61 -21.66
CA MET A 260 -5.92 -35.51 -22.63
C MET A 260 -7.19 -34.92 -23.23
N GLU A 261 -7.98 -34.19 -22.46
CA GLU A 261 -9.15 -33.42 -22.93
C GLU A 261 -8.73 -32.25 -23.85
N GLN A 262 -7.62 -31.60 -23.57
CA GLN A 262 -7.04 -30.58 -24.47
C GLN A 262 -6.69 -31.16 -25.84
N GLY A 263 -6.21 -32.39 -25.88
CA GLY A 263 -6.01 -33.17 -27.11
C GLY A 263 -4.86 -32.71 -28.01
N VAL A 264 -3.80 -32.11 -27.44
CA VAL A 264 -2.63 -31.65 -28.20
C VAL A 264 -1.41 -32.54 -27.99
N PHE A 265 -1.16 -32.98 -26.77
CA PHE A 265 0.00 -33.77 -26.37
C PHE A 265 -0.36 -35.25 -26.22
N THR A 266 0.61 -36.15 -26.41
CA THR A 266 0.45 -37.57 -26.02
C THR A 266 0.61 -37.73 -24.51
N LYS A 267 0.11 -38.84 -23.96
CA LYS A 267 0.24 -39.17 -22.54
C LYS A 267 1.70 -39.21 -22.10
N GLU A 268 2.58 -39.75 -22.93
CA GLU A 268 4.02 -39.84 -22.65
C GLU A 268 4.68 -38.46 -22.62
N GLN A 269 4.27 -37.56 -23.52
CA GLN A 269 4.78 -36.18 -23.53
C GLN A 269 4.35 -35.41 -22.27
N VAL A 270 3.09 -35.57 -21.87
CA VAL A 270 2.58 -34.94 -20.63
C VAL A 270 3.28 -35.54 -19.41
N GLN A 271 3.42 -36.87 -19.35
CA GLN A 271 4.11 -37.52 -18.22
C GLN A 271 5.54 -37.01 -18.08
N ARG A 272 6.29 -36.93 -19.21
CA ARG A 272 7.65 -36.38 -19.21
C ARG A 272 7.69 -34.94 -18.74
N ALA A 273 6.74 -34.12 -19.15
CA ALA A 273 6.66 -32.72 -18.71
C ALA A 273 6.28 -32.60 -17.22
N MET A 274 5.46 -33.49 -16.69
CA MET A 274 5.19 -33.63 -15.26
C MET A 274 6.44 -34.07 -14.49
N ASP A 275 7.16 -35.08 -14.99
CA ASP A 275 8.40 -35.56 -14.37
C ASP A 275 9.48 -34.46 -14.36
N ASN A 276 9.53 -33.60 -15.36
CA ASN A 276 10.46 -32.48 -15.45
C ASN A 276 10.27 -31.45 -14.31
N THR A 277 9.11 -31.39 -13.65
CA THR A 277 8.92 -30.54 -12.47
C THR A 277 9.79 -30.99 -11.29
N ASP A 278 10.19 -32.27 -11.28
CA ASP A 278 11.06 -32.82 -10.22
C ASP A 278 12.50 -32.31 -10.30
N ILE A 279 12.87 -31.55 -11.35
CA ILE A 279 14.16 -30.83 -11.37
C ILE A 279 14.32 -29.96 -10.14
N SER A 280 13.23 -29.42 -9.61
CA SER A 280 13.21 -28.61 -8.38
C SER A 280 13.72 -29.38 -7.15
N LEU A 281 13.64 -30.70 -7.14
CA LEU A 281 14.18 -31.55 -6.07
C LEU A 281 15.71 -31.57 -6.07
N THR A 282 16.34 -31.24 -7.21
CA THR A 282 17.81 -31.19 -7.37
C THR A 282 18.41 -29.84 -6.99
N PHE A 283 17.59 -28.82 -6.71
CA PHE A 283 18.08 -27.49 -6.35
C PHE A 283 18.81 -27.55 -5.01
N ASP A 284 19.71 -26.61 -4.76
CA ASP A 284 20.39 -26.49 -3.49
C ASP A 284 19.42 -26.17 -2.36
N ASP A 285 19.75 -26.54 -1.15
CA ASP A 285 19.07 -26.06 0.04
C ASP A 285 19.70 -24.75 0.53
N TYR A 286 19.61 -23.74 -0.33
CA TYR A 286 20.26 -22.44 -0.12
C TYR A 286 19.67 -21.61 1.02
N ALA A 287 18.55 -22.02 1.58
CA ALA A 287 17.94 -21.38 2.76
C ALA A 287 18.52 -21.91 4.08
N LYS A 288 19.00 -23.16 4.06
CA LYS A 288 19.60 -23.78 5.25
C LYS A 288 20.91 -23.07 5.61
N ASP A 289 21.07 -22.74 6.89
CA ASP A 289 22.26 -22.05 7.41
C ASP A 289 22.53 -20.67 6.77
N ASN A 290 21.63 -20.19 5.92
CA ASN A 290 21.75 -18.88 5.31
C ASN A 290 21.28 -17.77 6.26
N PRO A 291 22.13 -16.76 6.56
CA PRO A 291 21.77 -15.66 7.45
C PRO A 291 20.48 -14.93 7.06
N VAL A 292 20.14 -14.86 5.77
CA VAL A 292 18.89 -14.21 5.27
C VAL A 292 17.65 -14.89 5.83
N PHE A 293 17.70 -16.22 6.04
CA PHE A 293 16.58 -17.01 6.57
C PHE A 293 16.69 -17.30 8.08
N SER A 294 17.70 -16.75 8.74
CA SER A 294 17.88 -16.91 10.19
C SER A 294 17.02 -15.90 10.97
N LYS A 295 16.44 -16.32 12.10
CA LYS A 295 15.76 -15.44 13.07
C LYS A 295 16.73 -14.67 13.97
N ASN A 296 18.02 -14.91 13.85
CA ASN A 296 19.03 -14.22 14.66
C ASN A 296 19.03 -12.72 14.35
N ILE A 297 19.29 -11.93 15.37
CA ILE A 297 19.45 -10.48 15.20
C ILE A 297 20.62 -10.20 14.26
N LYS A 298 20.38 -9.43 13.21
CA LYS A 298 21.37 -9.00 12.23
C LYS A 298 21.50 -7.50 12.33
N LEU A 299 22.60 -7.04 12.89
CA LEU A 299 22.89 -5.61 13.00
C LEU A 299 24.01 -5.26 12.02
N PRO A 300 23.83 -4.22 11.20
CA PRO A 300 24.94 -3.67 10.42
C PRO A 300 25.97 -3.06 11.39
N THR A 301 27.24 -3.08 11.01
CA THR A 301 28.32 -2.45 11.79
C THR A 301 29.10 -1.48 10.94
N LEU A 302 29.39 -0.30 11.48
CA LEU A 302 30.33 0.67 10.90
C LEU A 302 31.79 0.28 11.15
N TYR A 303 32.02 -0.66 12.07
CA TYR A 303 33.35 -1.00 12.55
C TYR A 303 33.61 -2.51 12.45
N PRO A 304 33.63 -3.09 11.22
CA PRO A 304 33.74 -4.54 11.05
C PRO A 304 35.05 -5.13 11.57
N ASN A 305 36.11 -4.30 11.65
CA ASN A 305 37.42 -4.71 12.12
C ASN A 305 37.60 -4.61 13.65
N LEU A 306 36.60 -4.10 14.38
CA LEU A 306 36.64 -4.00 15.84
C LEU A 306 35.93 -5.19 16.49
N SER A 307 36.46 -5.68 17.61
CA SER A 307 35.74 -6.62 18.45
C SER A 307 34.49 -5.99 19.09
N GLN A 308 33.56 -6.82 19.58
CA GLN A 308 32.38 -6.33 20.28
C GLN A 308 32.77 -5.51 21.53
N GLU A 309 33.83 -5.88 22.22
CA GLU A 309 34.34 -5.13 23.38
C GLU A 309 34.83 -3.74 23.00
N GLU A 310 35.60 -3.62 21.91
CA GLU A 310 36.07 -2.33 21.39
C GLU A 310 34.89 -1.44 20.92
N ARG A 311 33.88 -2.00 20.28
CA ARG A 311 32.64 -1.28 19.92
C ARG A 311 31.89 -0.81 21.15
N ASN A 312 31.73 -1.67 22.16
CA ASN A 312 31.15 -1.31 23.46
C ASN A 312 31.92 -0.18 24.16
N LYS A 313 33.27 -0.20 24.09
CA LYS A 313 34.11 0.86 24.61
C LYS A 313 33.92 2.16 23.85
N LYS A 314 33.84 2.10 22.50
CA LYS A 314 33.61 3.28 21.65
C LYS A 314 32.26 3.93 21.98
N TYR A 315 31.18 3.14 22.10
CA TYR A 315 29.87 3.63 22.55
C TYR A 315 29.95 4.33 23.92
N SER A 316 30.58 3.67 24.90
CA SER A 316 30.71 4.24 26.26
C SER A 316 31.48 5.56 26.29
N VAL A 317 32.57 5.67 25.50
CA VAL A 317 33.36 6.90 25.38
C VAL A 317 32.52 8.01 24.76
N LEU A 318 31.76 7.71 23.69
CA LEU A 318 30.85 8.66 23.05
C LEU A 318 29.81 9.18 24.04
N ILE A 319 29.08 8.30 24.73
CA ILE A 319 28.06 8.70 25.71
C ILE A 319 28.68 9.54 26.85
N SER A 320 29.86 9.17 27.32
CA SER A 320 30.56 9.93 28.39
C SER A 320 30.97 11.32 27.91
N LYS A 321 31.34 11.48 26.65
CA LYS A 321 31.66 12.80 26.04
C LYS A 321 30.38 13.64 25.96
N LEU A 322 29.34 13.11 25.34
CA LEU A 322 28.06 13.80 25.13
C LEU A 322 27.40 14.19 26.44
N PHE A 323 27.50 13.35 27.48
CA PHE A 323 26.96 13.70 28.80
C PHE A 323 27.71 14.87 29.46
N ARG A 324 29.04 14.92 29.35
CA ARG A 324 29.78 16.08 29.86
C ARG A 324 29.37 17.38 29.17
N GLU A 325 29.25 17.37 27.85
CA GLU A 325 28.79 18.52 27.07
C GLU A 325 27.34 18.93 27.47
N TYR A 326 26.48 17.93 27.66
CA TYR A 326 25.09 18.16 28.10
C TYR A 326 25.03 18.75 29.52
N ALA A 327 25.78 18.17 30.46
CA ALA A 327 25.79 18.60 31.83
C ALA A 327 26.35 20.03 31.99
N GLU A 328 27.37 20.40 31.24
CA GLU A 328 27.90 21.77 31.20
C GLU A 328 26.87 22.73 30.64
N LYS A 329 26.26 22.40 29.50
CA LYS A 329 25.22 23.23 28.86
C LYS A 329 24.01 23.47 29.74
N HIS A 330 23.58 22.49 30.51
CA HIS A 330 22.40 22.53 31.36
C HIS A 330 22.71 22.79 32.82
N HIS A 331 23.96 23.11 33.17
CA HIS A 331 24.43 23.42 34.53
C HIS A 331 24.11 22.33 35.57
N ILE A 332 24.16 21.02 35.14
CA ILE A 332 23.89 19.87 35.99
C ILE A 332 25.11 19.59 36.87
N THR A 333 24.94 19.71 38.21
CA THR A 333 26.04 19.54 39.18
C THR A 333 25.60 18.76 40.42
N GLY A 334 26.55 18.42 41.30
CA GLY A 334 26.31 17.89 42.62
C GLY A 334 25.48 16.59 42.65
N LYS A 335 24.39 16.56 43.38
CA LYS A 335 23.51 15.40 43.54
C LYS A 335 22.79 15.04 42.22
N GLU A 336 22.42 16.04 41.46
CA GLU A 336 21.75 15.85 40.17
C GLU A 336 22.69 15.17 39.18
N TYR A 337 23.93 15.63 39.05
CA TYR A 337 24.93 14.98 38.21
C TYR A 337 25.11 13.49 38.55
N LYS A 338 25.13 13.15 39.83
CA LYS A 338 25.23 11.74 40.27
C LYS A 338 24.03 10.91 39.82
N ARG A 339 22.81 11.45 39.97
CA ARG A 339 21.55 10.81 39.54
C ARG A 339 21.57 10.49 38.04
N TYR A 340 21.96 11.44 37.21
CA TYR A 340 22.10 11.22 35.77
C TYR A 340 23.17 10.17 35.46
N LEU A 341 24.32 10.25 36.11
CA LEU A 341 25.43 9.30 35.90
C LEU A 341 25.04 7.87 36.25
N GLU A 342 24.27 7.65 37.32
CA GLU A 342 23.79 6.32 37.70
C GLU A 342 22.85 5.73 36.66
N GLY A 343 21.89 6.54 36.17
CA GLY A 343 20.99 6.11 35.10
C GLY A 343 21.71 5.83 33.79
N ILE A 344 22.64 6.70 33.38
CA ILE A 344 23.46 6.48 32.18
C ILE A 344 24.29 5.20 32.31
N LYS A 345 24.89 4.92 33.45
CA LYS A 345 25.66 3.69 33.67
C LYS A 345 24.80 2.45 33.49
N MET A 346 23.58 2.45 33.99
CA MET A 346 22.64 1.36 33.83
C MET A 346 22.27 1.15 32.35
N GLU A 347 21.91 2.23 31.64
CA GLU A 347 21.57 2.20 30.22
C GLU A 347 22.74 1.69 29.36
N VAL A 348 23.95 2.26 29.56
CA VAL A 348 25.18 1.82 28.86
C VAL A 348 25.51 0.34 29.15
N GLN A 349 25.31 -0.10 30.40
CA GLN A 349 25.57 -1.50 30.75
C GLN A 349 24.56 -2.42 30.03
N THR A 350 23.28 -2.04 29.97
CA THR A 350 22.26 -2.82 29.24
C THR A 350 22.61 -2.92 27.75
N VAL A 351 23.01 -1.82 27.11
CA VAL A 351 23.44 -1.81 25.71
C VAL A 351 24.63 -2.74 25.45
N LYS A 352 25.61 -2.77 26.38
CA LYS A 352 26.77 -3.66 26.28
C LYS A 352 26.37 -5.13 26.41
N ASP A 353 25.55 -5.44 27.43
CA ASP A 353 25.13 -6.80 27.77
C ASP A 353 24.26 -7.41 26.66
N THR A 354 23.55 -6.59 25.89
CA THR A 354 22.69 -6.99 24.76
C THR A 354 23.40 -6.94 23.40
N GLY A 355 24.67 -6.49 23.35
CA GLY A 355 25.42 -6.36 22.09
C GLY A 355 24.95 -5.25 21.15
N MET A 356 24.13 -4.30 21.64
CA MET A 356 23.46 -3.29 20.81
C MET A 356 24.30 -2.03 20.52
N ALA A 357 25.60 -2.02 20.88
CA ALA A 357 26.44 -0.84 20.69
C ALA A 357 26.51 -0.37 19.23
N ASP A 358 26.61 -1.29 18.26
CA ASP A 358 26.65 -0.97 16.83
C ASP A 358 25.36 -0.30 16.35
N TYR A 359 24.21 -0.75 16.84
CA TYR A 359 22.90 -0.18 16.52
C TYR A 359 22.87 1.32 16.85
N PHE A 360 23.24 1.68 18.07
CA PHE A 360 23.25 3.09 18.51
C PHE A 360 24.34 3.94 17.85
N LEU A 361 25.53 3.35 17.60
CA LEU A 361 26.61 4.04 16.91
C LEU A 361 26.22 4.34 15.46
N LEU A 362 25.60 3.39 14.78
CA LEU A 362 25.11 3.58 13.40
C LEU A 362 24.05 4.67 13.33
N ASP A 363 23.02 4.58 14.16
CA ASP A 363 21.94 5.59 14.18
C ASP A 363 22.47 6.98 14.53
N TYR A 364 23.43 7.07 15.44
CA TYR A 364 24.08 8.35 15.77
C TYR A 364 24.77 8.98 14.54
N GLU A 365 25.52 8.22 13.77
CA GLU A 365 26.20 8.75 12.58
C GLU A 365 25.19 9.11 11.49
N ILE A 366 24.10 8.32 11.33
CA ILE A 366 23.02 8.65 10.39
C ILE A 366 22.35 9.98 10.77
N VAL A 367 21.97 10.14 12.04
CA VAL A 367 21.31 11.37 12.53
C VAL A 367 22.24 12.57 12.36
N LYS A 368 23.51 12.43 12.74
CA LYS A 368 24.50 13.47 12.58
C LYS A 368 24.66 13.88 11.11
N LYS A 369 24.81 12.91 10.22
CA LYS A 369 24.94 13.14 8.78
C LYS A 369 23.71 13.79 8.18
N ALA A 370 22.52 13.32 8.57
CA ALA A 370 21.27 13.91 8.11
C ALA A 370 21.11 15.38 8.56
N ILE A 371 21.50 15.71 9.79
CA ILE A 371 21.52 17.10 10.30
C ILE A 371 22.55 17.96 9.53
N GLU A 372 23.74 17.46 9.26
CA GLU A 372 24.76 18.13 8.44
C GLU A 372 24.25 18.46 7.03
N LYS A 373 23.37 17.61 6.46
CA LYS A 373 22.69 17.84 5.17
C LYS A 373 21.48 18.80 5.26
N GLY A 374 21.21 19.37 6.42
CA GLY A 374 20.09 20.28 6.65
C GLY A 374 18.80 19.60 7.08
N GLY A 375 18.85 18.33 7.44
CA GLY A 375 17.71 17.60 8.03
C GLY A 375 17.31 18.18 9.36
N VAL A 376 16.00 18.26 9.61
CA VAL A 376 15.43 18.73 10.86
C VAL A 376 14.69 17.60 11.54
N LEU A 377 15.13 17.27 12.75
CA LEU A 377 14.46 16.30 13.62
C LEU A 377 13.55 17.05 14.60
N THR A 378 12.32 16.54 14.80
CA THR A 378 11.40 17.16 15.75
C THR A 378 11.88 17.01 17.19
N ASP A 379 11.53 17.99 18.04
CA ASP A 379 11.96 18.00 19.44
C ASP A 379 11.23 16.95 20.29
N SER A 380 10.05 16.51 19.86
CA SER A 380 9.24 15.52 20.56
C SER A 380 9.76 14.12 20.29
N GLY A 381 10.08 13.38 21.33
CA GLY A 381 10.29 11.94 21.23
C GLY A 381 8.96 11.19 21.10
N ARG A 382 9.01 10.03 20.49
CA ARG A 382 7.87 9.12 20.30
C ARG A 382 8.24 7.70 20.76
N GLY A 383 7.23 6.92 21.16
CA GLY A 383 7.40 5.53 21.53
C GLY A 383 8.16 5.33 22.86
N SER A 384 8.71 4.14 23.06
CA SER A 384 9.45 3.78 24.29
C SER A 384 10.86 4.32 24.35
N SER A 385 11.42 4.78 23.20
CA SER A 385 12.81 5.26 23.08
C SER A 385 13.10 6.48 23.94
N VAL A 386 12.09 7.32 24.24
CA VAL A 386 12.20 8.47 25.14
C VAL A 386 12.52 8.08 26.61
N GLY A 387 12.32 6.83 26.97
CA GLY A 387 12.70 6.28 28.27
C GLY A 387 14.20 6.11 28.50
N TYR A 388 15.02 6.23 27.44
CA TYR A 388 16.47 6.16 27.52
C TYR A 388 17.09 7.53 27.37
N PHE A 389 17.80 7.99 28.40
CA PHE A 389 18.49 9.28 28.36
C PHE A 389 19.67 9.30 27.39
N THR A 390 20.32 8.16 27.18
CA THR A 390 21.34 8.02 26.15
C THR A 390 20.83 8.32 24.76
N ASN A 391 19.56 8.12 24.44
CA ASN A 391 18.92 8.53 23.17
C ASN A 391 18.84 10.06 23.06
N THR A 392 18.62 10.76 24.16
CA THR A 392 18.66 12.22 24.21
C THR A 392 20.07 12.74 23.96
N LEU A 393 21.07 12.11 24.55
CA LEU A 393 22.47 12.45 24.32
C LEU A 393 22.91 12.22 22.87
N LEU A 394 22.43 11.14 22.23
CA LEU A 394 22.68 10.81 20.84
C LEU A 394 21.91 11.69 19.84
N GLY A 395 21.00 12.52 20.33
CA GLY A 395 20.22 13.44 19.50
C GLY A 395 18.97 12.82 18.85
N PHE A 396 18.54 11.62 19.24
CA PHE A 396 17.34 10.96 18.71
C PHE A 396 16.05 11.56 19.25
N SER A 397 16.12 12.22 20.41
CA SER A 397 15.02 12.89 21.10
C SER A 397 15.58 14.06 21.90
N LYS A 398 14.73 15.05 22.22
CA LYS A 398 15.06 16.11 23.18
C LYS A 398 14.36 15.91 24.53
N VAL A 399 13.72 14.79 24.74
CA VAL A 399 13.02 14.47 25.99
C VAL A 399 14.03 14.00 27.04
N ASP A 400 14.20 14.80 28.08
CA ASP A 400 15.00 14.43 29.26
C ASP A 400 14.12 13.67 30.25
N ARG A 401 14.30 12.34 30.34
CA ARG A 401 13.51 11.50 31.25
C ARG A 401 13.70 11.83 32.74
N PHE A 402 14.81 12.44 33.11
CA PHE A 402 15.07 12.85 34.50
C PHE A 402 14.31 14.10 34.91
N GLN A 403 13.90 14.93 33.93
CA GLN A 403 13.10 16.13 34.15
C GLN A 403 11.61 15.92 33.78
N SER A 404 11.26 14.73 33.28
CA SER A 404 9.87 14.41 32.94
C SER A 404 8.97 14.44 34.18
N PRO A 405 7.77 15.07 34.10
CA PRO A 405 6.80 15.09 35.19
C PRO A 405 6.20 13.71 35.50
N ILE A 406 6.32 12.77 34.56
CA ILE A 406 5.93 11.37 34.72
C ILE A 406 7.15 10.48 34.69
N THR A 407 7.11 9.37 35.44
CA THR A 407 8.19 8.39 35.42
C THR A 407 8.23 7.66 34.09
N LEU A 408 9.38 7.73 33.40
CA LEU A 408 9.66 6.95 32.20
C LEU A 408 10.55 5.77 32.57
N TYR A 409 10.11 4.57 32.20
CA TYR A 409 10.80 3.33 32.55
C TYR A 409 11.71 2.87 31.38
N PRO A 410 13.05 2.88 31.58
CA PRO A 410 14.01 2.47 30.55
C PRO A 410 13.79 1.03 30.04
N GLU A 411 13.34 0.13 30.92
CA GLU A 411 13.12 -1.28 30.61
C GLU A 411 12.06 -1.51 29.54
N ARG A 412 11.13 -0.56 29.35
CA ARG A 412 10.16 -0.60 28.23
C ARG A 412 10.81 -0.45 26.87
N PHE A 413 11.94 0.24 26.79
CA PHE A 413 12.69 0.40 25.55
C PHE A 413 13.63 -0.77 25.30
N ILE A 414 14.59 -1.02 26.22
CA ILE A 414 15.50 -2.16 26.15
C ILE A 414 15.57 -2.86 27.51
N SER A 415 15.42 -4.19 27.46
CA SER A 415 15.78 -5.07 28.56
C SER A 415 16.53 -6.28 28.02
N LYS A 416 17.31 -6.96 28.87
CA LYS A 416 18.03 -8.17 28.47
C LYS A 416 17.09 -9.25 27.97
N THR A 417 15.99 -9.51 28.69
CA THR A 417 14.96 -10.48 28.32
C THR A 417 14.40 -10.19 26.93
N ARG A 418 14.02 -8.94 26.68
CA ARG A 418 13.44 -8.55 25.39
C ARG A 418 14.40 -8.79 24.22
N ILE A 419 15.67 -8.46 24.36
CA ILE A 419 16.64 -8.61 23.27
C ILE A 419 17.15 -10.06 23.15
N LEU A 420 17.55 -10.68 24.27
CA LEU A 420 18.23 -11.97 24.23
C LEU A 420 17.29 -13.17 24.16
N GLU A 421 16.08 -13.06 24.73
CA GLU A 421 15.13 -14.18 24.81
C GLU A 421 14.04 -14.07 23.72
N THR A 422 13.48 -12.87 23.50
CA THR A 422 12.43 -12.70 22.49
C THR A 422 12.94 -12.22 21.14
N HIS A 423 14.22 -11.90 21.00
CA HIS A 423 14.86 -11.37 19.79
C HIS A 423 14.14 -10.12 19.23
N SER A 424 13.50 -9.34 20.09
CA SER A 424 12.78 -8.13 19.71
C SER A 424 13.71 -6.92 19.78
N LEU A 425 14.07 -6.36 18.63
CA LEU A 425 14.87 -5.13 18.55
C LEU A 425 14.10 -3.92 19.11
N PRO A 426 14.81 -2.94 19.71
CA PRO A 426 14.20 -1.69 20.12
C PRO A 426 13.89 -0.82 18.89
N ASP A 427 12.76 -0.14 18.91
CA ASP A 427 12.38 0.81 17.88
C ASP A 427 12.73 2.24 18.31
N ILE A 428 13.51 2.95 17.51
CA ILE A 428 13.78 4.37 17.69
C ILE A 428 12.96 5.14 16.65
N ASP A 429 11.80 5.63 17.09
CA ASP A 429 10.93 6.44 16.25
C ASP A 429 11.47 7.86 16.12
N MET A 430 11.92 8.25 14.94
CA MET A 430 12.42 9.59 14.64
C MET A 430 11.54 10.28 13.61
N ASN A 431 11.12 11.51 13.91
CA ASN A 431 10.29 12.31 13.01
C ASN A 431 11.15 13.35 12.29
N TRP A 432 11.45 13.10 11.04
CA TRP A 432 12.20 14.00 10.18
C TRP A 432 11.29 14.99 9.46
N GLY A 433 11.75 16.23 9.28
CA GLY A 433 11.10 17.21 8.42
C GLY A 433 11.09 16.80 6.96
N SER A 434 12.13 16.07 6.51
CA SER A 434 12.21 15.35 5.24
C SER A 434 12.84 13.98 5.52
N PRO A 435 12.07 12.89 5.45
CA PRO A 435 12.59 11.52 5.60
C PRO A 435 13.64 11.17 4.55
N GLU A 436 13.57 11.76 3.36
CA GLU A 436 14.47 11.53 2.23
C GLU A 436 15.92 11.88 2.60
N ILE A 437 16.12 12.97 3.38
CA ILE A 437 17.46 13.36 3.85
C ILE A 437 18.07 12.28 4.76
N ALA A 438 17.23 11.65 5.60
CA ALA A 438 17.68 10.56 6.45
C ALA A 438 18.02 9.30 5.60
N GLU A 439 17.20 9.01 4.58
CA GLU A 439 17.47 7.93 3.61
C GLU A 439 18.77 8.17 2.85
N GLU A 440 19.01 9.37 2.35
CA GLU A 440 20.28 9.74 1.71
C GLU A 440 21.47 9.59 2.66
N ALA A 441 21.33 10.02 3.92
CA ALA A 441 22.38 9.85 4.92
C ALA A 441 22.68 8.37 5.20
N GLN A 442 21.67 7.52 5.24
CA GLN A 442 21.84 6.06 5.35
C GLN A 442 22.59 5.49 4.17
N LYS A 443 22.21 5.86 2.94
CA LYS A 443 22.87 5.42 1.71
C LYS A 443 24.33 5.87 1.63
N GLU A 444 24.62 7.11 2.02
CA GLU A 444 26.01 7.61 2.07
C GLU A 444 26.89 6.85 3.08
N ILE A 445 26.31 6.39 4.20
CA ILE A 445 27.06 5.68 5.26
C ILE A 445 27.19 4.19 4.95
N LEU A 446 26.11 3.56 4.48
CA LEU A 446 26.04 2.12 4.30
C LEU A 446 26.32 1.67 2.86
N GLY A 447 26.16 2.56 1.88
CA GLY A 447 26.11 2.27 0.46
C GLY A 447 24.69 2.07 -0.04
N ASP A 448 24.45 2.44 -1.30
CA ASP A 448 23.13 2.42 -1.93
C ASP A 448 22.49 1.03 -1.90
N ASP A 449 23.27 -0.04 -2.05
CA ASP A 449 22.81 -1.42 -2.05
C ASP A 449 22.47 -1.96 -0.64
N HIS A 450 22.75 -1.21 0.43
CA HIS A 450 22.60 -1.64 1.81
C HIS A 450 21.56 -0.86 2.62
N ALA A 451 21.02 0.22 2.08
CA ALA A 451 19.97 1.03 2.70
C ALA A 451 18.72 1.02 1.82
N ILE A 452 17.75 0.15 2.14
CA ILE A 452 16.59 -0.12 1.31
C ILE A 452 15.31 0.21 2.09
N PRO A 453 14.39 1.03 1.52
CA PRO A 453 13.10 1.33 2.14
C PRO A 453 12.23 0.07 2.30
N MET A 454 11.55 -0.04 3.43
CA MET A 454 10.61 -1.15 3.67
C MET A 454 9.24 -0.86 3.06
N ILE A 455 8.66 -1.87 2.44
CA ILE A 455 7.26 -1.87 1.98
C ILE A 455 6.32 -2.10 3.16
N ALA A 456 5.22 -1.32 3.21
CA ALA A 456 4.08 -1.58 4.07
C ALA A 456 2.90 -2.09 3.24
N PHE A 457 2.28 -3.20 3.67
CA PHE A 457 1.15 -3.80 2.96
C PHE A 457 -0.18 -3.30 3.50
N GLY A 458 -1.11 -3.05 2.58
CA GLY A 458 -2.52 -2.89 2.89
C GLY A 458 -3.19 -4.25 3.02
N THR A 459 -3.53 -4.67 4.24
CA THR A 459 -4.25 -5.92 4.47
C THR A 459 -5.76 -5.68 4.57
N CYS A 460 -6.53 -6.65 4.12
CA CYS A 460 -7.99 -6.64 4.24
C CYS A 460 -8.38 -6.99 5.68
N LYS A 461 -8.64 -5.98 6.52
CA LYS A 461 -9.14 -6.19 7.88
C LYS A 461 -10.58 -6.72 7.85
N LYS A 462 -11.09 -7.23 8.96
CA LYS A 462 -12.42 -7.88 9.08
C LYS A 462 -13.55 -7.05 8.46
N LYS A 463 -13.62 -5.76 8.78
CA LYS A 463 -14.59 -4.83 8.18
C LYS A 463 -14.40 -4.65 6.66
N SER A 464 -13.15 -4.57 6.19
CA SER A 464 -12.85 -4.44 4.76
C SER A 464 -13.16 -5.73 4.01
N ALA A 465 -12.85 -6.87 4.60
CA ALA A 465 -13.15 -8.19 4.08
C ALA A 465 -14.67 -8.42 3.94
N PHE A 466 -15.42 -8.06 4.98
CA PHE A 466 -16.87 -8.10 4.91
C PHE A 466 -17.43 -7.19 3.80
N LYS A 467 -16.90 -5.97 3.66
CA LYS A 467 -17.33 -5.06 2.58
C LYS A 467 -17.00 -5.59 1.19
N LEU A 468 -15.87 -6.26 1.02
CA LEU A 468 -15.50 -6.93 -0.22
C LEU A 468 -16.52 -8.03 -0.53
N PHE A 469 -16.81 -8.91 0.43
CA PHE A 469 -17.82 -9.95 0.32
C PHE A 469 -19.20 -9.38 0.02
N ALA A 470 -19.66 -8.36 0.76
CA ALA A 470 -20.96 -7.74 0.55
C ALA A 470 -21.14 -7.16 -0.85
N ARG A 471 -20.09 -6.57 -1.44
CA ARG A 471 -20.10 -6.08 -2.83
C ARG A 471 -20.26 -7.22 -3.84
N SER A 472 -19.51 -8.29 -3.67
CA SER A 472 -19.58 -9.45 -4.55
C SER A 472 -20.96 -10.14 -4.55
N GLN A 473 -21.67 -10.06 -3.42
CA GLN A 473 -23.03 -10.58 -3.29
C GLN A 473 -24.13 -9.58 -3.71
N ASN A 474 -23.76 -8.42 -4.25
CA ASN A 474 -24.70 -7.33 -4.50
C ASN A 474 -25.63 -7.06 -3.32
N MET A 475 -25.10 -7.21 -2.08
CA MET A 475 -25.86 -7.05 -0.85
C MET A 475 -26.48 -5.66 -0.77
N ASP A 476 -27.70 -5.57 -0.23
CA ASP A 476 -28.33 -4.29 0.03
C ASP A 476 -27.42 -3.38 0.86
N PHE A 477 -27.36 -2.14 0.46
CA PHE A 477 -26.38 -1.19 1.00
C PHE A 477 -26.61 -0.87 2.49
N GLU A 478 -27.88 -0.74 2.93
CA GLU A 478 -28.20 -0.46 4.32
C GLU A 478 -27.88 -1.66 5.21
N LEU A 479 -28.16 -2.87 4.72
CA LEU A 479 -27.79 -4.11 5.38
C LEU A 479 -26.27 -4.24 5.50
N ALA A 480 -25.52 -4.02 4.42
CA ALA A 480 -24.07 -4.08 4.43
C ALA A 480 -23.44 -3.05 5.39
N ASN A 481 -24.00 -1.85 5.48
CA ASN A 481 -23.53 -0.85 6.44
C ASN A 481 -23.86 -1.21 7.90
N THR A 482 -25.04 -1.76 8.16
CA THR A 482 -25.44 -2.22 9.49
C THR A 482 -24.45 -3.26 10.01
N ILE A 483 -24.19 -4.32 9.25
CA ILE A 483 -23.22 -5.36 9.64
C ILE A 483 -21.81 -4.79 9.74
N SER A 484 -21.41 -3.94 8.79
CA SER A 484 -20.10 -3.27 8.79
C SER A 484 -19.87 -2.36 10.00
N SER A 485 -20.95 -1.74 10.55
CA SER A 485 -20.88 -0.96 11.78
C SER A 485 -20.65 -1.86 12.98
N GLN A 486 -21.40 -2.96 13.09
CA GLN A 486 -21.24 -3.95 14.16
C GLN A 486 -19.83 -4.57 14.18
N ILE A 487 -19.25 -4.83 12.99
CA ILE A 487 -17.85 -5.28 12.89
C ILE A 487 -16.89 -4.16 13.36
N ALA A 488 -17.17 -2.90 13.09
CA ALA A 488 -16.33 -1.80 13.58
C ALA A 488 -16.36 -1.67 15.10
N ASP A 489 -17.52 -1.88 15.72
CA ASP A 489 -17.67 -1.89 17.19
C ASP A 489 -16.84 -3.02 17.81
N TYR A 490 -16.83 -4.21 17.18
CA TYR A 490 -15.94 -5.30 17.56
C TYR A 490 -14.45 -4.92 17.41
N GLU A 491 -14.04 -4.37 16.24
CA GLU A 491 -12.64 -3.96 16.00
C GLU A 491 -12.19 -2.88 17.02
N GLU A 492 -13.09 -2.00 17.45
CA GLU A 492 -12.83 -0.99 18.47
C GLU A 492 -12.70 -1.63 19.88
N ALA A 493 -13.55 -2.59 20.21
CA ALA A 493 -13.47 -3.32 21.47
C ALA A 493 -12.14 -4.08 21.58
N VAL A 494 -11.74 -4.83 20.55
CA VAL A 494 -10.45 -5.54 20.51
C VAL A 494 -9.26 -4.58 20.62
N LYS A 495 -9.35 -3.40 19.97
CA LYS A 495 -8.29 -2.39 20.04
C LYS A 495 -8.10 -1.82 21.45
N ASN A 496 -9.21 -1.68 22.20
CA ASN A 496 -9.21 -1.07 23.54
C ASN A 496 -8.97 -2.09 24.66
N ALA A 497 -8.98 -3.39 24.37
CA ALA A 497 -8.73 -4.45 25.33
C ALA A 497 -7.23 -4.60 25.65
N GLU A 498 -6.90 -5.07 26.85
CA GLU A 498 -5.55 -5.48 27.20
C GLU A 498 -5.14 -6.71 26.38
N ASP A 499 -3.82 -6.91 26.16
CA ASP A 499 -3.32 -7.93 25.23
C ASP A 499 -3.82 -9.34 25.59
N ASP A 500 -3.91 -9.66 26.89
CA ASP A 500 -4.38 -10.97 27.38
C ASP A 500 -5.89 -11.21 27.19
N ASP A 501 -6.68 -10.16 27.00
CA ASP A 501 -8.14 -10.23 26.84
C ASP A 501 -8.59 -10.22 25.38
N LYS A 502 -7.72 -9.83 24.45
CA LYS A 502 -8.07 -9.68 23.02
C LYS A 502 -8.59 -10.96 22.39
N ASP A 503 -8.03 -12.10 22.77
CA ASP A 503 -8.39 -13.42 22.23
C ASP A 503 -9.74 -13.94 22.80
N GLN A 504 -10.25 -13.31 23.87
CA GLN A 504 -11.53 -13.67 24.49
C GLN A 504 -12.71 -12.91 23.88
N ILE A 505 -12.46 -11.87 23.09
CA ILE A 505 -13.52 -11.06 22.48
C ILE A 505 -13.98 -11.72 21.19
N ASP A 506 -15.21 -12.21 21.18
CA ASP A 506 -15.80 -12.84 20.00
C ASP A 506 -16.56 -11.82 19.13
N ILE A 507 -16.34 -11.88 17.83
CA ILE A 507 -17.07 -11.05 16.85
C ILE A 507 -18.58 -11.27 16.90
N TYR A 508 -19.01 -12.48 17.29
CA TYR A 508 -20.43 -12.84 17.38
C TYR A 508 -21.15 -12.24 18.59
N ASP A 509 -20.44 -11.63 19.52
CA ASP A 509 -21.03 -10.83 20.60
C ASP A 509 -21.44 -9.43 20.12
N PHE A 510 -20.90 -8.97 19.00
CA PHE A 510 -21.13 -7.65 18.41
C PHE A 510 -22.05 -7.70 17.20
N VAL A 511 -22.03 -8.80 16.45
CA VAL A 511 -22.82 -8.95 15.23
C VAL A 511 -24.08 -9.76 15.53
N ASP A 512 -25.24 -9.24 15.07
CA ASP A 512 -26.51 -9.94 15.21
C ASP A 512 -26.41 -11.39 14.70
N LYS A 513 -26.89 -12.36 15.48
CA LYS A 513 -26.80 -13.81 15.15
C LYS A 513 -27.35 -14.17 13.78
N LYS A 514 -28.38 -13.45 13.31
CA LYS A 514 -28.95 -13.63 11.96
C LYS A 514 -27.97 -13.34 10.82
N TYR A 515 -26.88 -12.63 11.10
CA TYR A 515 -25.85 -12.27 10.14
C TYR A 515 -24.57 -13.13 10.24
N SER A 516 -24.52 -14.09 11.17
CA SER A 516 -23.34 -14.92 11.42
C SER A 516 -22.83 -15.62 10.15
N ASN A 517 -23.73 -16.10 9.29
CA ASN A 517 -23.36 -16.73 8.03
C ASN A 517 -22.58 -15.80 7.10
N TYR A 518 -22.93 -14.52 7.06
CA TYR A 518 -22.20 -13.53 6.24
C TYR A 518 -20.79 -13.26 6.80
N ILE A 519 -20.64 -13.29 8.11
CA ILE A 519 -19.33 -13.17 8.75
C ILE A 519 -18.46 -14.38 8.39
N GLU A 520 -19.00 -15.60 8.54
CA GLU A 520 -18.27 -16.84 8.19
C GLU A 520 -17.79 -16.80 6.74
N GLN A 521 -18.64 -16.44 5.82
CA GLN A 521 -18.28 -16.35 4.40
C GLN A 521 -17.25 -15.25 4.10
N SER A 522 -17.18 -14.21 4.92
CA SER A 522 -16.18 -13.14 4.77
C SER A 522 -14.80 -13.50 5.36
N LYS A 523 -14.72 -14.50 6.23
CA LYS A 523 -13.46 -14.88 6.92
C LYS A 523 -12.34 -15.25 5.96
N LYS A 524 -12.66 -15.82 4.82
CA LYS A 524 -11.70 -16.20 3.77
C LYS A 524 -10.91 -15.00 3.20
N TYR A 525 -11.42 -13.79 3.35
CA TYR A 525 -10.71 -12.57 2.94
C TYR A 525 -9.99 -11.85 4.08
N TRP A 526 -10.04 -12.37 5.31
CA TRP A 526 -9.37 -11.73 6.44
C TRP A 526 -7.86 -11.83 6.29
N GLY A 527 -7.19 -10.69 6.38
CA GLY A 527 -5.73 -10.61 6.33
C GLY A 527 -5.10 -10.73 4.96
N ILE A 528 -5.87 -10.99 3.89
CA ILE A 528 -5.31 -11.01 2.54
C ILE A 528 -4.68 -9.65 2.19
N ILE A 529 -3.59 -9.69 1.45
CA ILE A 529 -2.92 -8.48 0.99
C ILE A 529 -3.67 -7.95 -0.23
N MET A 530 -3.94 -6.65 -0.24
CA MET A 530 -4.71 -5.99 -1.29
C MET A 530 -3.95 -4.89 -2.01
N ASP A 531 -2.95 -4.29 -1.37
CA ASP A 531 -2.19 -3.16 -1.93
C ASP A 531 -0.96 -2.84 -1.08
N LYS A 532 -0.04 -2.03 -1.64
CA LYS A 532 1.05 -1.39 -0.92
C LYS A 532 0.67 0.06 -0.59
N LYS A 533 1.08 0.55 0.58
CA LYS A 533 0.73 1.88 1.06
C LYS A 533 1.81 2.91 0.73
N LYS A 534 1.36 4.09 0.23
CA LYS A 534 2.11 5.34 0.25
C LYS A 534 1.45 6.31 1.24
N ALA A 535 2.22 7.13 1.93
CA ALA A 535 1.68 8.14 2.85
C ALA A 535 1.01 9.28 2.05
N PRO A 536 -0.23 9.72 2.41
CA PRO A 536 -0.89 10.87 1.77
C PRO A 536 -0.34 12.21 2.30
N CYS A 537 -0.26 13.24 1.45
CA CYS A 537 0.29 14.55 1.78
C CYS A 537 -0.50 15.74 1.23
N PHE A 538 -0.37 16.90 1.91
CA PHE A 538 -0.83 18.22 1.47
C PHE A 538 0.36 19.17 1.24
N PRO A 539 0.28 20.11 0.28
CA PRO A 539 1.33 21.09 0.06
C PRO A 539 1.33 22.20 1.14
N LYS A 540 2.47 22.88 1.25
CA LYS A 540 2.63 24.09 2.04
C LYS A 540 1.55 25.13 1.67
N GLY A 541 1.01 25.83 2.66
CA GLY A 541 -0.03 26.85 2.50
C GLY A 541 -1.45 26.28 2.50
N THR A 542 -1.67 24.97 2.52
CA THR A 542 -3.00 24.39 2.68
C THR A 542 -3.57 24.78 4.04
N LEU A 543 -4.77 25.40 4.03
CA LEU A 543 -5.40 25.85 5.28
C LEU A 543 -6.11 24.71 6.00
N VAL A 544 -5.78 24.52 7.26
CA VAL A 544 -6.39 23.56 8.18
C VAL A 544 -7.19 24.32 9.22
N TYR A 545 -8.45 23.92 9.45
CA TYR A 545 -9.31 24.55 10.44
C TYR A 545 -9.02 23.99 11.84
N THR A 546 -8.53 24.87 12.72
CA THR A 546 -8.19 24.58 14.11
C THR A 546 -9.21 25.22 15.06
N ASN A 547 -9.12 24.91 16.35
CA ASN A 547 -9.92 25.58 17.39
C ASN A 547 -9.65 27.11 17.50
N ASP A 548 -8.50 27.58 16.96
CA ASP A 548 -8.12 28.99 16.94
C ASP A 548 -8.34 29.66 15.56
N GLY A 549 -9.06 28.98 14.64
CA GLY A 549 -9.31 29.44 13.28
C GLY A 549 -8.44 28.70 12.24
N TYR A 550 -8.40 29.24 11.00
CA TYR A 550 -7.61 28.65 9.94
C TYR A 550 -6.12 28.93 10.12
N LYS A 551 -5.32 27.87 10.09
CA LYS A 551 -3.85 27.94 10.10
C LYS A 551 -3.28 27.23 8.85
N PRO A 552 -2.20 27.74 8.23
CA PRO A 552 -1.49 27.02 7.20
C PRO A 552 -0.95 25.68 7.72
N ILE A 553 -1.04 24.60 6.93
CA ILE A 553 -0.69 23.24 7.36
C ILE A 553 0.74 23.14 7.90
N GLU A 554 1.66 23.91 7.34
CA GLU A 554 3.06 23.95 7.79
C GLU A 554 3.26 24.59 9.16
N THR A 555 2.24 25.28 9.69
CA THR A 555 2.25 25.90 11.03
C THR A 555 1.52 25.03 12.05
N ILE A 556 0.89 23.95 11.62
CA ILE A 556 0.21 23.00 12.50
C ILE A 556 1.26 22.18 13.25
N SER A 557 1.10 22.09 14.54
CA SER A 557 1.98 21.35 15.45
C SER A 557 1.23 20.23 16.16
N VAL A 558 1.97 19.26 16.68
CA VAL A 558 1.40 18.22 17.54
C VAL A 558 0.78 18.85 18.77
N GLY A 559 -0.46 18.47 19.11
CA GLY A 559 -1.25 19.07 20.18
C GLY A 559 -2.21 20.18 19.74
N ASP A 560 -2.05 20.73 18.52
CA ASP A 560 -3.10 21.60 17.95
C ASP A 560 -4.40 20.80 17.78
N LYS A 561 -5.54 21.46 17.94
CA LYS A 561 -6.85 20.83 17.74
C LYS A 561 -7.39 21.17 16.36
N VAL A 562 -7.58 20.16 15.52
CA VAL A 562 -8.07 20.31 14.15
C VAL A 562 -9.47 19.71 13.99
N LEU A 563 -10.29 20.34 13.15
CA LEU A 563 -11.63 19.85 12.85
C LEU A 563 -11.57 18.61 11.95
N THR A 564 -12.12 17.51 12.42
CA THR A 564 -12.19 16.24 11.67
C THR A 564 -13.47 16.13 10.85
N HIS A 565 -13.51 15.16 9.92
CA HIS A 565 -14.69 14.82 9.12
C HIS A 565 -15.93 14.48 9.95
N ALA A 566 -15.77 14.12 11.22
CA ALA A 566 -16.84 13.81 12.15
C ALA A 566 -17.43 15.07 12.85
N GLY A 567 -16.99 16.27 12.47
CA GLY A 567 -17.48 17.53 13.04
C GLY A 567 -16.96 17.85 14.45
N ARG A 568 -15.94 17.16 14.92
CA ARG A 568 -15.32 17.36 16.23
C ARG A 568 -13.85 17.76 16.10
N PHE A 569 -13.37 18.55 17.02
CA PHE A 569 -11.94 18.85 17.14
C PHE A 569 -11.22 17.66 17.78
N CYS A 570 -10.12 17.26 17.15
CA CYS A 570 -9.22 16.22 17.67
C CYS A 570 -7.80 16.78 17.70
N ASP A 571 -7.01 16.29 18.65
CA ASP A 571 -5.61 16.67 18.76
C ASP A 571 -4.83 16.17 17.54
N VAL A 572 -3.93 16.99 17.03
CA VAL A 572 -2.95 16.59 16.02
C VAL A 572 -1.93 15.71 16.72
N LEU A 573 -1.92 14.44 16.34
CA LEU A 573 -1.01 13.45 16.93
C LEU A 573 0.33 13.41 16.21
N TYR A 574 0.36 13.86 14.94
CA TYR A 574 1.54 13.76 14.09
C TYR A 574 1.47 14.74 12.91
N VAL A 575 2.60 15.36 12.57
CA VAL A 575 2.77 16.24 11.40
C VAL A 575 3.91 15.70 10.55
N ASN A 576 3.69 15.55 9.23
CA ASN A 576 4.68 15.09 8.28
C ASN A 576 4.82 16.07 7.11
N LYS A 577 6.04 16.23 6.59
CA LYS A 577 6.34 17.01 5.37
C LYS A 577 7.07 16.12 4.38
N THR A 578 6.68 16.17 3.12
CA THR A 578 7.37 15.49 2.01
C THR A 578 7.75 16.52 0.95
N ALA A 579 8.85 16.29 0.23
CA ALA A 579 9.31 17.13 -0.86
C ALA A 579 8.76 16.66 -2.21
N ASP A 580 8.68 17.59 -3.16
CA ASP A 580 8.49 17.45 -4.62
C ASP A 580 7.57 16.30 -5.13
N GLN A 581 6.27 16.39 -4.79
CA GLN A 581 5.28 15.48 -5.36
C GLN A 581 4.38 16.21 -6.36
N GLN A 582 3.93 15.50 -7.39
CA GLN A 582 2.93 16.02 -8.32
C GLN A 582 1.63 16.30 -7.56
N LEU A 583 1.12 17.54 -7.69
CA LEU A 583 -0.07 17.99 -7.01
C LEU A 583 -1.26 18.01 -7.97
N TYR A 584 -2.39 17.54 -7.48
CA TYR A 584 -3.69 17.65 -8.11
C TYR A 584 -4.43 18.86 -7.54
N LYS A 585 -4.93 19.69 -8.42
CA LYS A 585 -5.75 20.84 -8.06
C LYS A 585 -7.22 20.42 -7.97
N LEU A 586 -7.74 20.29 -6.76
CA LEU A 586 -9.16 20.02 -6.52
C LEU A 586 -9.95 21.33 -6.48
N LYS A 587 -10.77 21.54 -7.51
CA LYS A 587 -11.70 22.67 -7.59
C LYS A 587 -13.09 22.25 -7.15
N SER A 588 -13.67 22.93 -6.18
CA SER A 588 -15.05 22.70 -5.76
C SER A 588 -15.85 24.01 -5.67
N ILE A 589 -17.13 23.95 -6.03
CA ILE A 589 -18.01 25.12 -5.98
C ILE A 589 -18.17 25.57 -4.52
N GLY A 590 -18.00 26.86 -4.27
CA GLY A 590 -18.19 27.47 -2.96
C GLY A 590 -17.01 27.29 -1.99
N ARG A 591 -15.85 26.88 -2.48
CA ARG A 591 -14.62 26.73 -1.70
C ARG A 591 -13.41 27.19 -2.47
N GLU A 592 -12.34 27.51 -1.74
CA GLU A 592 -11.03 27.73 -2.34
C GLU A 592 -10.49 26.43 -2.93
N ASP A 593 -9.65 26.60 -3.94
CA ASP A 593 -8.96 25.48 -4.58
C ASP A 593 -7.99 24.83 -3.58
N VAL A 594 -8.04 23.51 -3.46
CA VAL A 594 -7.15 22.73 -2.61
C VAL A 594 -6.18 21.94 -3.48
N TYR A 595 -4.89 22.00 -3.15
CA TYR A 595 -3.84 21.24 -3.80
C TYR A 595 -3.46 20.05 -2.91
N LEU A 596 -3.42 18.85 -3.48
CA LEU A 596 -3.12 17.61 -2.73
C LEU A 596 -2.40 16.62 -3.64
N THR A 597 -1.68 15.69 -3.04
CA THR A 597 -1.02 14.61 -3.79
C THR A 597 -2.04 13.65 -4.39
N GLU A 598 -1.68 12.93 -5.44
CA GLU A 598 -2.57 12.04 -6.19
C GLU A 598 -3.33 11.02 -5.32
N ASN A 599 -2.65 10.51 -4.30
CA ASN A 599 -3.18 9.46 -3.43
C ASN A 599 -3.91 9.99 -2.19
N HIS A 600 -4.03 11.32 -2.04
CA HIS A 600 -4.66 11.91 -0.86
C HIS A 600 -6.15 11.53 -0.80
N PRO A 601 -6.62 10.90 0.28
CA PRO A 601 -8.03 10.52 0.41
C PRO A 601 -8.90 11.74 0.70
N VAL A 602 -9.91 11.95 -0.12
CA VAL A 602 -10.91 13.01 0.03
C VAL A 602 -12.27 12.36 0.24
N LEU A 603 -13.01 12.83 1.25
CA LEU A 603 -14.35 12.32 1.51
C LEU A 603 -15.33 12.87 0.46
N CYS A 604 -15.88 12.01 -0.37
CA CYS A 604 -16.72 12.36 -1.51
C CYS A 604 -18.00 11.51 -1.60
N ARG A 605 -18.91 11.97 -2.46
CA ARG A 605 -20.02 11.19 -2.99
C ARG A 605 -20.03 11.27 -4.50
N ARG A 606 -20.02 10.15 -5.20
CA ARG A 606 -20.01 10.11 -6.67
C ARG A 606 -21.37 10.38 -7.25
N LEU A 607 -21.42 11.16 -8.33
CA LEU A 607 -22.65 11.39 -9.08
C LEU A 607 -22.98 10.18 -9.97
N LYS A 608 -24.07 9.49 -9.68
CA LYS A 608 -24.64 8.42 -10.51
C LYS A 608 -25.73 8.98 -11.40
N ARG A 609 -25.66 8.71 -12.70
CA ARG A 609 -26.66 9.14 -13.69
C ARG A 609 -27.32 7.89 -14.29
N LYS A 610 -28.63 7.76 -14.13
CA LYS A 610 -29.42 6.67 -14.74
C LYS A 610 -30.43 7.26 -15.72
N ARG A 611 -30.29 6.88 -16.99
CA ARG A 611 -31.35 7.19 -17.99
C ARG A 611 -32.55 6.32 -17.75
N TYR A 612 -33.74 6.92 -17.79
CA TYR A 612 -34.99 6.20 -17.75
C TYR A 612 -36.00 6.84 -18.70
N LYS A 613 -36.92 6.04 -19.19
CA LYS A 613 -38.02 6.48 -20.08
C LYS A 613 -39.18 6.86 -19.19
N GLN A 614 -39.73 8.07 -19.34
CA GLN A 614 -40.90 8.53 -18.66
C GLN A 614 -42.16 7.92 -19.31
N ASP A 615 -43.29 7.92 -18.59
CA ASP A 615 -44.59 7.40 -19.10
C ASP A 615 -45.06 8.10 -20.35
N ASN A 616 -44.64 9.35 -20.58
CA ASN A 616 -44.91 10.15 -21.79
C ASN A 616 -43.98 9.78 -22.96
N GLY A 617 -43.16 8.77 -22.86
CA GLY A 617 -42.22 8.32 -23.88
C GLY A 617 -40.90 9.08 -23.96
N ASN A 618 -40.70 10.18 -23.24
CA ASN A 618 -39.52 10.98 -23.22
C ASN A 618 -38.44 10.36 -22.34
N TRP A 619 -37.15 10.58 -22.73
CA TRP A 619 -36.03 10.17 -21.92
C TRP A 619 -35.66 11.22 -20.88
N SER A 620 -35.52 10.79 -19.65
CA SER A 620 -35.04 11.62 -18.55
C SER A 620 -33.79 11.00 -17.88
N ILE A 621 -33.05 11.84 -17.18
CA ILE A 621 -31.87 11.39 -16.42
C ILE A 621 -32.14 11.58 -14.94
N LYS A 622 -32.18 10.48 -14.20
CA LYS A 622 -32.19 10.51 -12.74
C LYS A 622 -30.75 10.66 -12.26
N ARG A 623 -30.49 11.67 -11.46
CA ARG A 623 -29.21 11.90 -10.80
C ARG A 623 -29.34 11.47 -9.34
N THR A 624 -28.42 10.62 -8.90
CA THR A 624 -28.32 10.17 -7.50
C THR A 624 -26.85 10.23 -7.10
N PHE A 625 -26.57 10.32 -5.82
CA PHE A 625 -25.20 10.29 -5.33
C PHE A 625 -24.93 8.95 -4.63
N SER A 626 -23.68 8.48 -4.72
CA SER A 626 -23.22 7.36 -3.90
C SER A 626 -23.28 7.73 -2.42
N GLU A 627 -23.07 6.75 -1.57
CA GLU A 627 -22.76 7.01 -0.17
C GLU A 627 -21.44 7.74 -0.02
N LYS A 628 -21.16 8.20 1.20
CA LYS A 628 -19.89 8.85 1.52
C LYS A 628 -18.75 7.83 1.43
N GLU A 629 -17.73 8.12 0.65
CA GLU A 629 -16.55 7.27 0.48
C GLU A 629 -15.27 8.11 0.44
N TRP A 630 -14.17 7.53 0.87
CA TRP A 630 -12.87 8.16 0.75
C TRP A 630 -12.26 7.81 -0.62
N ILE A 631 -12.13 8.82 -1.48
CA ILE A 631 -11.65 8.69 -2.86
C ILE A 631 -10.28 9.36 -2.96
N LYS A 632 -9.32 8.73 -3.63
CA LYS A 632 -8.02 9.34 -3.91
C LYS A 632 -8.21 10.58 -4.79
N ALA A 633 -7.41 11.63 -4.58
CA ALA A 633 -7.54 12.89 -5.31
C ALA A 633 -7.54 12.70 -6.83
N LYS A 634 -6.70 11.80 -7.34
CA LYS A 634 -6.62 11.48 -8.77
C LYS A 634 -7.87 10.83 -9.34
N ASP A 635 -8.67 10.19 -8.51
CA ASP A 635 -9.85 9.40 -8.90
C ASP A 635 -11.16 10.18 -8.73
N ILE A 636 -11.09 11.48 -8.41
CA ILE A 636 -12.25 12.38 -8.31
C ILE A 636 -12.62 12.88 -9.69
N PHE A 637 -13.88 12.67 -10.07
CA PHE A 637 -14.40 13.14 -11.36
C PHE A 637 -15.17 14.46 -11.26
N PRO A 638 -15.30 15.22 -12.36
CA PRO A 638 -16.17 16.37 -12.41
C PRO A 638 -17.60 16.00 -11.99
N HIS A 639 -18.18 16.80 -11.10
CA HIS A 639 -19.52 16.62 -10.47
C HIS A 639 -19.58 15.67 -9.28
N ASP A 640 -18.49 15.06 -8.84
CA ASP A 640 -18.45 14.42 -7.54
C ASP A 640 -18.62 15.48 -6.45
N VAL A 641 -19.28 15.13 -5.35
CA VAL A 641 -19.54 16.05 -4.25
C VAL A 641 -18.54 15.80 -3.13
N VAL A 642 -17.72 16.81 -2.84
CA VAL A 642 -16.74 16.76 -1.75
C VAL A 642 -17.40 17.06 -0.42
N GLY A 643 -17.09 16.26 0.60
CA GLY A 643 -17.60 16.43 1.95
C GLY A 643 -17.21 17.76 2.58
N SER A 644 -18.18 18.44 3.23
CA SER A 644 -17.97 19.61 4.07
C SER A 644 -18.39 19.31 5.48
N VAL A 645 -17.56 19.66 6.46
CA VAL A 645 -17.94 19.53 7.85
C VAL A 645 -18.66 20.81 8.27
N VAL A 646 -19.85 20.66 8.82
CA VAL A 646 -20.56 21.75 9.50
C VAL A 646 -20.39 21.52 10.99
N ASN A 647 -19.66 22.41 11.64
CA ASN A 647 -19.49 22.37 13.09
C ASN A 647 -20.71 23.05 13.77
N SER A 648 -21.40 22.34 14.65
CA SER A 648 -22.49 22.90 15.45
C SER A 648 -21.99 23.78 16.63
N ASN A 649 -20.71 23.65 17.00
CA ASN A 649 -20.08 24.48 18.04
C ASN A 649 -19.32 25.62 17.36
N SER A 650 -20.01 26.65 16.93
CA SER A 650 -19.41 27.77 16.21
C SER A 650 -18.52 28.63 17.12
N ILE A 651 -17.23 28.74 16.71
CA ILE A 651 -16.47 29.95 17.04
C ILE A 651 -17.08 31.06 16.19
N ILE A 652 -17.71 32.04 16.80
CA ILE A 652 -18.23 33.21 16.10
C ILE A 652 -17.00 34.04 15.65
N PRO A 653 -16.73 34.16 14.34
CA PRO A 653 -15.64 35.02 13.90
C PRO A 653 -15.92 36.46 14.32
N ASN A 654 -14.88 37.17 14.67
CA ASN A 654 -15.00 38.61 15.01
C ASN A 654 -15.22 39.39 13.70
N PHE A 655 -16.48 39.59 13.32
CA PHE A 655 -16.88 40.43 12.17
C PHE A 655 -17.11 41.84 12.64
N SER A 656 -16.10 42.71 12.54
CA SER A 656 -16.29 44.14 12.89
C SER A 656 -17.43 44.76 12.08
N GLY A 657 -18.41 45.30 12.74
CA GLY A 657 -19.60 45.96 12.15
C GLY A 657 -20.83 45.05 11.95
N LEU A 658 -20.73 43.77 12.26
CA LEU A 658 -21.86 42.82 12.18
C LEU A 658 -22.29 42.26 13.54
N GLU A 659 -21.72 42.73 14.63
CA GLU A 659 -21.90 42.23 15.99
C GLU A 659 -23.38 42.15 16.38
N LYS A 660 -24.20 43.14 15.95
CA LYS A 660 -25.65 43.22 16.24
C LYS A 660 -26.46 42.07 15.60
N TYR A 661 -25.89 41.41 14.57
CA TYR A 661 -26.58 40.34 13.84
C TYR A 661 -26.07 38.95 14.25
N LEU A 662 -24.92 38.84 14.93
CA LEU A 662 -24.29 37.53 15.18
C LEU A 662 -25.13 36.60 16.04
N ASN A 663 -25.96 37.10 16.92
CA ASN A 663 -26.89 36.31 17.75
C ASN A 663 -28.30 36.23 17.15
N ASN A 664 -28.51 36.72 15.93
CA ASN A 664 -29.82 36.75 15.30
C ASN A 664 -30.01 35.52 14.41
N LYS A 665 -30.99 34.69 14.75
CA LYS A 665 -31.31 33.45 13.96
C LYS A 665 -31.77 33.75 12.55
N ASP A 666 -32.49 34.86 12.34
CA ASP A 666 -32.96 35.25 11.01
C ASP A 666 -31.81 35.67 10.12
N PHE A 667 -30.79 36.35 10.68
CA PHE A 667 -29.56 36.67 9.96
C PHE A 667 -28.85 35.40 9.44
N TRP A 668 -28.63 34.45 10.30
CA TRP A 668 -27.94 33.21 9.90
C TRP A 668 -28.77 32.35 8.97
N TRP A 669 -30.09 32.38 9.10
CA TRP A 669 -30.97 31.70 8.14
C TRP A 669 -30.84 32.31 6.74
N ILE A 670 -30.84 33.67 6.63
CA ILE A 670 -30.65 34.40 5.37
C ILE A 670 -29.24 34.16 4.79
N VAL A 671 -28.20 34.19 5.63
CA VAL A 671 -26.81 33.87 5.19
C VAL A 671 -26.74 32.44 4.62
N GLY A 672 -27.31 31.47 5.30
CA GLY A 672 -27.37 30.10 4.82
C GLY A 672 -28.12 29.96 3.48
N ARG A 673 -29.24 30.66 3.34
CA ARG A 673 -30.01 30.69 2.09
C ARG A 673 -29.24 31.36 0.96
N TRP A 674 -28.56 32.45 1.24
CA TRP A 674 -27.73 33.15 0.27
C TRP A 674 -26.52 32.30 -0.17
N VAL A 675 -25.87 31.60 0.74
CA VAL A 675 -24.76 30.68 0.41
C VAL A 675 -25.24 29.54 -0.50
N GLY A 676 -26.49 29.08 -0.33
CA GLY A 676 -27.08 28.05 -1.16
C GLY A 676 -27.49 28.52 -2.56
N ASP A 677 -28.24 29.64 -2.62
CA ASP A 677 -28.96 30.07 -3.82
C ASP A 677 -28.76 31.56 -4.13
N GLY A 678 -27.73 32.21 -3.59
CA GLY A 678 -27.51 33.65 -3.73
C GLY A 678 -26.26 33.98 -4.50
N TRP A 679 -26.18 35.24 -4.94
CA TRP A 679 -24.96 35.83 -5.53
C TRP A 679 -24.85 37.31 -5.24
N CYS A 680 -23.66 37.87 -5.44
CA CYS A 680 -23.40 39.29 -5.35
C CYS A 680 -23.30 39.91 -6.75
N GLU A 681 -23.99 41.03 -6.95
CA GLU A 681 -23.78 41.88 -8.10
C GLU A 681 -23.05 43.16 -7.70
N TYR A 682 -22.02 43.50 -8.47
CA TYR A 682 -21.31 44.76 -8.39
C TYR A 682 -21.68 45.63 -9.55
N TYR A 683 -22.25 46.80 -9.32
CA TYR A 683 -22.63 47.76 -10.37
C TYR A 683 -21.61 48.90 -10.40
N GLU A 684 -20.67 48.83 -11.35
CA GLU A 684 -19.55 49.75 -11.46
C GLU A 684 -19.91 51.25 -11.47
N PRO A 685 -20.89 51.70 -12.28
CA PRO A 685 -21.18 53.16 -12.37
C PRO A 685 -21.60 53.81 -11.06
N SER A 686 -22.09 53.07 -10.10
CA SER A 686 -22.54 53.62 -8.80
C SER A 686 -21.81 53.06 -7.58
N HIS A 687 -20.81 52.20 -7.78
CA HIS A 687 -20.07 51.46 -6.73
C HIS A 687 -20.99 50.73 -5.73
N ARG A 688 -22.19 50.34 -6.18
CA ARG A 688 -23.16 49.66 -5.32
C ARG A 688 -23.00 48.15 -5.42
N LYS A 689 -22.94 47.50 -4.27
CA LYS A 689 -23.02 46.05 -4.16
C LYS A 689 -24.46 45.63 -3.84
N ARG A 690 -24.98 44.66 -4.53
CA ARG A 690 -26.30 44.07 -4.26
C ARG A 690 -26.10 42.59 -3.92
N ILE A 691 -26.80 42.13 -2.90
CA ILE A 691 -26.91 40.71 -2.57
C ILE A 691 -28.26 40.24 -3.15
N LYS A 692 -28.26 39.16 -3.90
CA LYS A 692 -29.47 38.55 -4.44
C LYS A 692 -29.58 37.12 -3.96
N ILE A 693 -30.80 36.68 -3.70
CA ILE A 693 -31.14 35.30 -3.32
C ILE A 693 -32.19 34.83 -4.31
N CYS A 694 -31.94 33.68 -4.97
CA CYS A 694 -32.91 33.05 -5.84
C CYS A 694 -33.91 32.23 -5.04
N CYS A 695 -35.22 32.32 -5.38
CA CYS A 695 -36.24 31.46 -4.79
C CYS A 695 -37.23 31.01 -5.85
N ALA A 696 -37.92 29.89 -5.60
CA ALA A 696 -39.02 29.42 -6.42
C ALA A 696 -40.22 30.33 -6.28
N LYS A 697 -41.05 30.38 -7.34
CA LYS A 697 -42.31 31.17 -7.34
C LYS A 697 -43.37 30.67 -6.35
N SER A 698 -43.06 29.77 -5.43
CA SER A 698 -44.05 29.32 -4.44
C SER A 698 -44.31 30.42 -3.41
N GLU A 699 -45.59 30.75 -3.16
CA GLU A 699 -45.96 31.73 -2.13
C GLU A 699 -45.32 31.44 -0.76
N LYS A 700 -45.18 30.16 -0.46
CA LYS A 700 -44.56 29.71 0.80
C LYS A 700 -43.08 30.10 0.89
N GLU A 701 -42.31 29.88 -0.18
CA GLU A 701 -40.85 30.15 -0.16
C GLU A 701 -40.57 31.66 -0.15
N VAL A 702 -41.32 32.44 -0.91
CA VAL A 702 -41.23 33.91 -0.89
C VAL A 702 -41.66 34.46 0.47
N SER A 703 -42.70 33.92 1.09
CA SER A 703 -43.16 34.31 2.43
C SER A 703 -42.13 33.98 3.51
N ASP A 704 -41.51 32.82 3.44
CA ASP A 704 -40.47 32.42 4.41
C ASP A 704 -39.23 33.30 4.33
N ILE A 705 -38.71 33.61 3.14
CA ILE A 705 -37.59 34.52 2.95
C ILE A 705 -37.95 35.94 3.44
N SER A 706 -39.12 36.43 3.04
CA SER A 706 -39.64 37.75 3.44
C SER A 706 -39.78 37.90 4.96
N ARG A 707 -40.26 36.86 5.63
CA ARG A 707 -40.39 36.86 7.10
C ARG A 707 -39.06 37.04 7.82
N HIS A 708 -38.00 36.35 7.33
CA HIS A 708 -36.65 36.46 7.92
C HIS A 708 -35.98 37.80 7.56
N LEU A 709 -36.23 38.35 6.37
CA LEU A 709 -35.64 39.64 5.95
C LEU A 709 -36.26 40.85 6.65
N ASN A 710 -37.59 40.82 6.94
CA ASN A 710 -38.33 41.92 7.52
C ASN A 710 -37.72 42.43 8.82
N ASN A 711 -37.06 41.56 9.60
CA ASN A 711 -36.45 41.90 10.89
C ASN A 711 -34.96 42.29 10.78
N LEU A 712 -34.40 42.25 9.56
CA LEU A 712 -32.95 42.42 9.38
C LEU A 712 -32.58 43.68 8.59
N ILE A 713 -33.05 43.77 7.36
CA ILE A 713 -32.64 44.79 6.38
C ILE A 713 -33.77 45.13 5.43
N PRO A 714 -33.83 46.37 4.86
CA PRO A 714 -34.70 46.69 3.76
C PRO A 714 -34.35 45.82 2.51
N TYR A 715 -35.37 45.25 1.91
CA TYR A 715 -35.20 44.42 0.71
C TYR A 715 -36.27 44.76 -0.33
N ARG A 716 -36.06 44.29 -1.57
CA ARG A 716 -37.02 44.38 -2.68
C ARG A 716 -37.17 43.03 -3.34
N VAL A 717 -38.40 42.65 -3.62
CA VAL A 717 -38.72 41.44 -4.41
C VAL A 717 -38.79 41.85 -5.88
N GLU A 718 -37.97 41.22 -6.72
CA GLU A 718 -38.01 41.42 -8.19
C GLU A 718 -38.42 40.10 -8.83
N GLU A 719 -39.50 40.13 -9.62
CA GLU A 719 -39.89 39.02 -10.45
C GLU A 719 -39.04 39.01 -11.75
N ASN A 720 -38.00 38.21 -11.79
CA ASN A 720 -37.30 37.96 -13.03
C ASN A 720 -37.71 36.63 -13.66
N ARG A 721 -38.20 36.70 -14.88
CA ARG A 721 -38.39 35.53 -15.76
C ARG A 721 -37.02 35.07 -16.27
N THR A 722 -36.24 34.40 -15.49
CA THR A 722 -35.07 33.74 -16.04
C THR A 722 -34.99 32.33 -15.56
N VAL A 723 -35.29 31.58 -16.46
CA VAL A 723 -34.96 30.17 -16.64
C VAL A 723 -33.51 30.07 -17.06
N TYR A 724 -32.67 29.43 -16.24
CA TYR A 724 -31.63 28.52 -16.72
C TYR A 724 -31.14 27.67 -15.55
#